data_9d090e5746333c5b61acf7505727c067
#
_entry.id   9d090e5746333c5b61acf7505727c067
#
_cell.length_a   1.000
_cell.length_b   1.000
_cell.length_c   1.000
_cell.angle_alpha   90.00
_cell.angle_beta   90.00
_cell.angle_gamma   90.00
#
_symmetry.space_group_name_H-M   'P 1'
#
loop_
_entity.id
_entity.type
_entity.pdbx_description
1 polymer ?
#
loop_
_entity_poly.entity_id
_entity_poly.type
_entity_poly.pdbx_seq_one_letter_code
_entity_poly.pdbx_strand_id
1 'polypeptide(L)'
;MKRLILLTIMLIFINALSFAATTVPTDIQQPGTQPREVGNLETPDKCDNCHGGYNTSVEPAHNWRGSMMANAGRDPIFWATLAVAEQDFDGAGDLCIRCHSTAGWMAGRSTPTDGSGLMAGDADGVECDFCHKMTNPDNSEHRGIMNFPFLANNEGDPGWITGGPIVGYYGSGMASIWGGNEKLGPYIDATARHQFLQSQFHRSVDFCGTCHDVSNPAIGDLAHNNGAQSTSDPVIASGVLGAPVTSKAAFNNFPYKYGIVERTFSEYKSAALVKTLVKDYLTLPSDLRGGAIKAAYDSAIVAGRGGDYEDGTPRYFSCQTCHLRPVTGQGCNKNPAIRKDLPLHDMTGGNYWMPDAIKYLDSKGLLRLGGSLTVVQKAAMNDGKTRAMKQLSEAVSLTLNGNILKIINQTGHKVISGYPEGRRMWLNIKWYDANNILLREDGKYGPLFDSNGQPVTVTNPANGLSVQVNSILDLNAPNTKIYEAHYGMTQEWANQLLSLAKPASLILNFDRYTGTVDFTLGQLAAQSQGTYHETFHFVLNNKVVKDNRIPPYKMSYDEARVRNALPVPATQYGSPTTGGFYNYWDELTLTPPSGAAYATINMLYQPTSWEYIQFLYLANNRSNAFLADEGVNMLDAWLNNGMAAPYIMATATWGTAPAAELVVNSLTTWSVDRNGKLVSQTSTFTRGATVAVVARTVDQAGLPLSGSQVFIEIRNSTGALIISLQGFSDTNGNAVTKWKTSKSQTPGTYTANVVNVIKNGYQFNSGASVTTVSFTIQ
;
A
#
# COMPACT_ATOMS: atom_id res chain seq x y z
N MET A 1 -41.25 54.25 -21.56
CA MET A 1 -40.10 53.83 -22.38
C MET A 1 -38.81 53.57 -21.55
N LYS A 2 -38.35 54.51 -20.70
CA LYS A 2 -37.11 54.26 -19.93
C LYS A 2 -37.12 53.03 -18.97
N ARG A 3 -38.27 52.69 -18.35
CA ARG A 3 -38.38 51.48 -17.48
C ARG A 3 -38.46 50.18 -18.26
N LEU A 4 -39.01 50.23 -19.49
CA LEU A 4 -39.06 49.04 -20.35
C LEU A 4 -37.68 48.68 -20.94
N ILE A 5 -36.89 49.68 -21.27
CA ILE A 5 -35.52 49.53 -21.77
C ILE A 5 -34.60 48.96 -20.65
N LEU A 6 -34.77 49.38 -19.38
CA LEU A 6 -34.02 48.86 -18.27
C LEU A 6 -34.35 47.37 -17.97
N LEU A 7 -35.62 46.98 -18.09
CA LEU A 7 -36.05 45.59 -17.93
C LEU A 7 -35.53 44.69 -19.06
N THR A 8 -35.52 45.21 -20.29
CA THR A 8 -34.97 44.45 -21.44
C THR A 8 -33.46 44.32 -21.38
N ILE A 9 -32.74 45.32 -20.91
CA ILE A 9 -31.30 45.24 -20.69
C ILE A 9 -30.99 44.29 -19.51
N MET A 10 -31.77 44.26 -18.45
CA MET A 10 -31.61 43.33 -17.33
C MET A 10 -31.94 41.87 -17.73
N LEU A 11 -32.93 41.65 -18.62
CA LEU A 11 -33.22 40.34 -19.18
C LEU A 11 -32.15 39.86 -20.18
N ILE A 12 -31.50 40.78 -20.91
CA ILE A 12 -30.39 40.43 -21.81
C ILE A 12 -29.12 40.09 -21.02
N PHE A 13 -28.86 40.74 -19.87
CA PHE A 13 -27.74 40.38 -19.02
C PHE A 13 -27.93 39.07 -18.22
N ILE A 14 -29.17 38.65 -17.96
CA ILE A 14 -29.46 37.38 -17.29
C ILE A 14 -29.28 36.18 -18.26
N ASN A 15 -29.39 36.39 -19.58
CA ASN A 15 -29.13 35.35 -20.57
C ASN A 15 -27.67 35.23 -21.06
N ALA A 16 -26.72 36.01 -20.53
CA ALA A 16 -25.35 36.00 -20.95
C ALA A 16 -24.42 35.25 -19.97
N LEU A 17 -24.94 34.66 -18.89
CA LEU A 17 -24.26 33.66 -18.06
C LEU A 17 -24.69 32.25 -18.49
N SER A 18 -24.51 31.94 -19.76
CA SER A 18 -24.35 30.57 -20.21
C SER A 18 -22.97 30.12 -19.67
N PHE A 19 -22.97 29.61 -18.46
CA PHE A 19 -21.82 28.76 -18.04
C PHE A 19 -21.71 27.69 -19.12
N ALA A 20 -20.56 27.58 -19.73
CA ALA A 20 -20.27 26.45 -20.57
C ALA A 20 -20.55 25.21 -19.69
N ALA A 21 -21.49 24.38 -20.11
CA ALA A 21 -21.86 23.19 -19.37
C ALA A 21 -20.61 22.31 -19.32
N THR A 22 -20.08 22.12 -18.14
CA THR A 22 -18.94 21.20 -17.92
C THR A 22 -19.44 19.77 -18.14
N THR A 23 -18.64 18.95 -18.81
CA THR A 23 -18.97 17.52 -19.05
C THR A 23 -19.03 16.74 -17.74
N VAL A 24 -18.30 17.20 -16.73
CA VAL A 24 -18.21 16.64 -15.39
C VAL A 24 -18.62 17.73 -14.39
N PRO A 25 -19.51 17.45 -13.43
CA PRO A 25 -19.82 18.40 -12.37
C PRO A 25 -18.60 18.60 -11.48
N THR A 26 -18.44 19.82 -10.94
CA THR A 26 -17.38 20.15 -9.98
C THR A 26 -17.63 19.56 -8.59
N ASP A 27 -18.77 18.96 -8.36
CA ASP A 27 -19.14 18.22 -7.16
C ASP A 27 -19.74 16.88 -7.59
N ILE A 28 -19.02 15.80 -7.27
CA ILE A 28 -19.45 14.44 -7.60
C ILE A 28 -20.50 13.99 -6.59
N GLN A 29 -21.74 14.16 -6.94
CA GLN A 29 -22.88 13.80 -6.11
C GLN A 29 -23.06 12.28 -6.04
N GLN A 30 -22.56 11.66 -4.95
CA GLN A 30 -22.74 10.26 -4.62
C GLN A 30 -23.58 10.09 -3.36
N PRO A 31 -24.17 8.90 -3.12
CA PRO A 31 -24.81 8.57 -1.84
C PRO A 31 -23.91 8.80 -0.63
N GLY A 32 -24.54 8.95 0.52
CA GLY A 32 -23.86 9.18 1.80
C GLY A 32 -23.90 10.65 2.21
N THR A 33 -23.20 10.95 3.29
CA THR A 33 -23.10 12.30 3.84
C THR A 33 -22.34 13.21 2.88
N GLN A 34 -22.90 14.39 2.62
CA GLN A 34 -22.35 15.37 1.71
C GLN A 34 -21.54 16.45 2.45
N PRO A 35 -20.71 17.24 1.74
CA PRO A 35 -19.99 18.35 2.33
C PRO A 35 -20.89 19.28 3.13
N ARG A 36 -20.45 19.71 4.32
CA ARG A 36 -21.15 20.60 5.26
C ARG A 36 -22.39 20.05 5.95
N GLU A 37 -22.78 18.80 5.69
CA GLU A 37 -23.88 18.16 6.42
C GLU A 37 -23.49 17.79 7.85
N VAL A 38 -22.21 17.49 8.11
CA VAL A 38 -21.65 17.23 9.44
C VAL A 38 -20.47 18.18 9.67
N GLY A 39 -20.61 19.09 10.62
CA GLY A 39 -19.63 20.16 10.89
C GLY A 39 -18.83 20.01 12.18
N ASN A 40 -18.98 18.89 12.92
CA ASN A 40 -18.43 18.70 14.26
C ASN A 40 -17.32 17.63 14.31
N LEU A 41 -16.57 17.44 13.24
CA LEU A 41 -15.37 16.57 13.25
C LEU A 41 -14.28 17.22 14.11
N GLU A 42 -13.68 16.42 14.98
CA GLU A 42 -12.57 16.83 15.83
C GLU A 42 -11.24 16.44 15.22
N THR A 43 -10.26 17.33 15.34
CA THR A 43 -8.90 17.10 14.82
C THR A 43 -8.19 15.97 15.57
N PRO A 44 -7.26 15.24 14.94
CA PRO A 44 -6.49 14.17 15.57
C PRO A 44 -5.73 14.57 16.82
N ASP A 45 -5.31 15.83 16.93
CA ASP A 45 -4.61 16.35 18.12
C ASP A 45 -5.47 16.30 19.38
N LYS A 46 -6.79 16.48 19.26
CA LYS A 46 -7.70 16.32 20.42
C LYS A 46 -7.75 14.85 20.88
N CYS A 47 -7.77 13.91 19.95
CA CYS A 47 -7.76 12.48 20.24
C CYS A 47 -6.43 12.05 20.88
N ASP A 48 -5.32 12.59 20.40
CA ASP A 48 -3.95 12.31 20.85
C ASP A 48 -3.74 12.59 22.33
N ASN A 49 -4.42 13.60 22.90
CA ASN A 49 -4.35 13.91 24.33
C ASN A 49 -4.64 12.71 25.25
N CYS A 50 -5.44 11.76 24.76
CA CYS A 50 -5.79 10.56 25.51
C CYS A 50 -5.28 9.28 24.84
N HIS A 51 -5.28 9.23 23.51
CA HIS A 51 -4.96 8.05 22.72
C HIS A 51 -3.52 7.99 22.21
N GLY A 52 -2.65 8.90 22.66
CA GLY A 52 -1.23 8.97 22.34
C GLY A 52 -0.35 9.32 23.54
N GLY A 53 0.98 9.27 23.34
CA GLY A 53 1.99 9.70 24.28
C GLY A 53 2.18 8.80 25.52
N TYR A 54 1.80 7.52 25.47
CA TYR A 54 1.95 6.60 26.59
C TYR A 54 2.63 5.27 26.24
N ASN A 55 2.42 4.72 25.05
CA ASN A 55 3.06 3.49 24.61
C ASN A 55 2.96 3.34 23.09
N THR A 56 3.99 3.72 22.35
CA THR A 56 4.03 3.69 20.89
C THR A 56 3.78 2.32 20.27
N SER A 57 3.99 1.23 21.02
CA SER A 57 3.74 -0.13 20.53
C SER A 57 2.25 -0.48 20.41
N VAL A 58 1.36 0.23 21.11
CA VAL A 58 -0.08 -0.10 21.18
C VAL A 58 -0.99 1.11 21.06
N GLU A 59 -0.52 2.32 21.36
CA GLU A 59 -1.35 3.52 21.33
C GLU A 59 -1.90 3.83 19.95
N PRO A 60 -3.20 4.18 19.84
CA PRO A 60 -3.83 4.44 18.55
C PRO A 60 -3.17 5.56 17.74
N ALA A 61 -2.89 6.70 18.37
CA ALA A 61 -2.44 7.90 17.67
C ALA A 61 -1.08 7.74 17.00
N HIS A 62 -0.09 7.13 17.68
CA HIS A 62 1.25 6.89 17.10
C HIS A 62 1.16 5.93 15.91
N ASN A 63 0.43 4.81 16.09
CA ASN A 63 0.32 3.80 15.04
C ASN A 63 -0.43 4.31 13.82
N TRP A 64 -1.55 5.06 14.02
CA TRP A 64 -2.27 5.72 12.96
C TRP A 64 -1.38 6.73 12.19
N ARG A 65 -0.62 7.59 12.90
CA ARG A 65 0.31 8.56 12.28
C ARG A 65 1.35 7.91 11.37
N GLY A 66 1.72 6.67 11.65
CA GLY A 66 2.63 5.88 10.81
C GLY A 66 1.99 5.27 9.58
N SER A 67 0.66 5.30 9.46
CA SER A 67 -0.08 4.72 8.33
C SER A 67 -0.12 5.66 7.13
N MET A 68 -0.29 5.08 5.93
CA MET A 68 -0.55 5.88 4.74
C MET A 68 -1.96 6.49 4.72
N MET A 69 -2.91 5.96 5.50
CA MET A 69 -4.22 6.59 5.67
C MET A 69 -4.12 7.95 6.36
N ALA A 70 -3.29 8.07 7.41
CA ALA A 70 -3.00 9.35 8.06
C ALA A 70 -2.19 10.31 7.17
N ASN A 71 -1.49 9.79 6.18
CA ASN A 71 -0.63 10.58 5.31
C ASN A 71 -1.18 10.72 3.87
N ALA A 72 -2.45 10.35 3.65
CA ALA A 72 -3.04 10.37 2.33
C ALA A 72 -3.11 11.79 1.72
N GLY A 73 -3.33 12.82 2.54
CA GLY A 73 -3.28 14.21 2.10
C GLY A 73 -1.87 14.76 1.87
N ARG A 74 -0.83 14.04 2.35
CA ARG A 74 0.59 14.39 2.14
C ARG A 74 1.24 13.62 1.01
N ASP A 75 0.55 12.62 0.44
CA ASP A 75 1.12 11.69 -0.54
C ASP A 75 1.45 12.39 -1.87
N PRO A 76 2.74 12.50 -2.26
CA PRO A 76 3.12 13.17 -3.51
C PRO A 76 2.67 12.43 -4.77
N ILE A 77 2.47 11.10 -4.74
CA ILE A 77 1.85 10.38 -5.86
C ILE A 77 0.40 10.83 -6.03
N PHE A 78 -0.34 10.98 -4.92
CA PHE A 78 -1.71 11.50 -4.98
C PHE A 78 -1.75 12.87 -5.68
N TRP A 79 -0.91 13.81 -5.29
CA TRP A 79 -0.89 15.16 -5.87
C TRP A 79 -0.47 15.17 -7.34
N ALA A 80 0.55 14.38 -7.72
CA ALA A 80 0.97 14.27 -9.11
C ALA A 80 -0.10 13.59 -9.99
N THR A 81 -0.82 12.60 -9.43
CA THR A 81 -1.92 11.92 -10.10
C THR A 81 -3.13 12.84 -10.23
N LEU A 82 -3.44 13.64 -9.20
CA LEU A 82 -4.51 14.65 -9.23
C LEU A 82 -4.24 15.72 -10.31
N ALA A 83 -2.98 16.12 -10.49
CA ALA A 83 -2.62 17.06 -11.54
C ALA A 83 -2.99 16.57 -12.95
N VAL A 84 -2.80 15.26 -13.21
CA VAL A 84 -3.22 14.64 -14.47
C VAL A 84 -4.75 14.49 -14.53
N ALA A 85 -5.39 14.08 -13.42
CA ALA A 85 -6.84 13.88 -13.37
C ALA A 85 -7.62 15.16 -13.65
N GLU A 86 -7.24 16.29 -13.04
CA GLU A 86 -7.90 17.59 -13.21
C GLU A 86 -7.75 18.16 -14.63
N GLN A 87 -6.63 17.91 -15.30
CA GLN A 87 -6.48 18.30 -16.72
C GLN A 87 -7.25 17.37 -17.67
N ASP A 88 -7.46 16.11 -17.26
CA ASP A 88 -8.24 15.15 -18.04
C ASP A 88 -9.72 15.47 -18.00
N PHE A 89 -10.28 15.71 -16.82
CA PHE A 89 -11.64 16.23 -16.62
C PHE A 89 -11.66 17.17 -15.41
N ASP A 90 -12.04 18.41 -15.63
CA ASP A 90 -12.31 19.40 -14.60
C ASP A 90 -13.37 18.86 -13.62
N GLY A 91 -13.07 18.91 -12.32
CA GLY A 91 -13.93 18.37 -11.29
C GLY A 91 -13.67 16.93 -10.88
N ALA A 92 -12.73 16.23 -11.53
CA ALA A 92 -12.39 14.84 -11.17
C ALA A 92 -11.84 14.68 -9.75
N GLY A 93 -11.16 15.72 -9.24
CA GLY A 93 -10.49 15.69 -7.95
C GLY A 93 -11.41 15.68 -6.73
N ASP A 94 -12.68 16.09 -6.84
CA ASP A 94 -13.62 16.03 -5.71
C ASP A 94 -13.72 14.60 -5.15
N LEU A 95 -13.82 13.59 -6.02
CA LEU A 95 -13.80 12.18 -5.61
C LEU A 95 -12.50 11.79 -4.89
N CYS A 96 -11.37 12.26 -5.38
CA CYS A 96 -10.06 11.96 -4.82
C CYS A 96 -9.93 12.54 -3.40
N ILE A 97 -10.26 13.82 -3.24
CA ILE A 97 -10.17 14.56 -1.97
C ILE A 97 -11.07 13.95 -0.91
N ARG A 98 -12.22 13.37 -1.29
CA ARG A 98 -13.17 12.70 -0.40
C ARG A 98 -12.52 11.65 0.50
N CYS A 99 -11.52 10.92 -0.01
CA CYS A 99 -10.79 9.89 0.74
C CYS A 99 -9.39 10.34 1.18
N HIS A 100 -8.76 11.27 0.45
CA HIS A 100 -7.39 11.72 0.73
C HIS A 100 -7.32 12.90 1.71
N SER A 101 -8.44 13.58 1.97
CA SER A 101 -8.59 14.65 2.95
C SER A 101 -10.03 14.69 3.46
N THR A 102 -10.41 13.72 4.30
CA THR A 102 -11.80 13.53 4.71
C THR A 102 -12.39 14.74 5.43
N ALA A 103 -11.66 15.37 6.34
CA ALA A 103 -12.12 16.57 7.03
C ALA A 103 -12.20 17.79 6.10
N GLY A 104 -11.25 17.95 5.19
CA GLY A 104 -11.27 18.98 4.17
C GLY A 104 -12.49 18.86 3.26
N TRP A 105 -12.76 17.64 2.79
CA TRP A 105 -13.94 17.36 1.98
C TRP A 105 -15.25 17.60 2.73
N MET A 106 -15.39 17.07 3.94
CA MET A 106 -16.57 17.27 4.80
C MET A 106 -16.83 18.75 5.10
N ALA A 107 -15.79 19.55 5.22
CA ALA A 107 -15.93 21.00 5.42
C ALA A 107 -16.22 21.79 4.12
N GLY A 108 -16.33 21.09 2.98
CA GLY A 108 -16.61 21.69 1.66
C GLY A 108 -15.42 22.41 1.04
N ARG A 109 -14.21 22.03 1.42
CA ARG A 109 -12.96 22.59 0.88
C ARG A 109 -12.38 21.79 -0.31
N SER A 110 -13.12 20.82 -0.81
CA SER A 110 -12.81 20.15 -2.08
C SER A 110 -13.22 20.96 -3.31
N THR A 111 -13.74 22.15 -3.13
CA THR A 111 -14.03 23.09 -4.21
C THR A 111 -13.19 24.36 -4.01
N PRO A 112 -12.26 24.68 -4.93
CA PRO A 112 -11.94 24.01 -6.22
C PRO A 112 -11.43 22.58 -6.06
N THR A 113 -11.71 21.73 -7.06
CA THR A 113 -11.43 20.29 -7.01
C THR A 113 -9.96 19.94 -7.19
N ASP A 114 -9.14 20.89 -7.56
CA ASP A 114 -7.68 20.80 -7.61
C ASP A 114 -7.03 20.74 -6.21
N GLY A 115 -7.83 20.89 -5.15
CA GLY A 115 -7.37 20.90 -3.76
C GLY A 115 -6.85 22.24 -3.26
N SER A 116 -6.92 23.31 -4.07
CA SER A 116 -6.45 24.66 -3.66
C SER A 116 -7.28 25.27 -2.52
N GLY A 117 -8.47 24.73 -2.26
CA GLY A 117 -9.29 25.11 -1.11
C GLY A 117 -8.90 24.44 0.21
N LEU A 118 -8.03 23.42 0.19
CA LEU A 118 -7.60 22.71 1.39
C LEU A 118 -6.66 23.55 2.25
N MET A 119 -6.69 23.30 3.55
CA MET A 119 -5.89 24.00 4.56
C MET A 119 -4.83 23.03 5.13
N ALA A 120 -3.79 23.58 5.76
CA ALA A 120 -2.72 22.76 6.34
C ALA A 120 -3.22 21.67 7.31
N GLY A 121 -4.30 21.93 8.06
CA GLY A 121 -4.95 20.96 8.94
C GLY A 121 -5.66 19.80 8.21
N ASP A 122 -5.90 19.92 6.91
CA ASP A 122 -6.56 18.89 6.11
C ASP A 122 -5.60 17.81 5.60
N ALA A 123 -4.31 17.90 5.95
CA ALA A 123 -3.27 16.99 5.51
C ALA A 123 -3.33 15.60 6.15
N ASP A 124 -4.09 15.44 7.24
CA ASP A 124 -4.10 14.22 8.06
C ASP A 124 -4.92 13.06 7.47
N GLY A 125 -5.26 13.17 6.18
CA GLY A 125 -5.83 12.07 5.40
C GLY A 125 -7.18 11.60 5.93
N VAL A 126 -7.26 10.31 6.30
CA VAL A 126 -8.44 9.73 6.95
C VAL A 126 -8.27 9.82 8.46
N GLU A 127 -9.01 10.74 9.07
CA GLU A 127 -8.83 11.14 10.47
C GLU A 127 -9.56 10.23 11.45
N CYS A 128 -9.11 10.31 12.73
CA CYS A 128 -9.70 9.54 13.82
C CYS A 128 -11.21 9.73 13.89
N ASP A 129 -11.65 10.98 13.91
CA ASP A 129 -13.07 11.31 14.15
C ASP A 129 -13.96 10.97 12.94
N PHE A 130 -13.42 11.07 11.72
CA PHE A 130 -14.15 10.62 10.53
C PHE A 130 -14.49 9.12 10.64
N CYS A 131 -13.47 8.26 10.93
CA CYS A 131 -13.68 6.83 11.13
C CYS A 131 -14.62 6.56 12.31
N HIS A 132 -14.41 7.22 13.47
CA HIS A 132 -15.20 7.02 14.66
C HIS A 132 -16.56 7.74 14.67
N LYS A 133 -16.97 8.27 13.52
CA LYS A 133 -18.33 8.74 13.24
C LYS A 133 -18.96 8.05 12.03
N MET A 134 -18.24 7.15 11.35
CA MET A 134 -18.85 6.33 10.31
C MET A 134 -19.89 5.39 10.91
N THR A 135 -21.08 5.40 10.35
CA THR A 135 -22.18 4.47 10.68
C THR A 135 -22.56 3.67 9.44
N ASN A 136 -23.24 2.53 9.63
CA ASN A 136 -23.56 1.68 8.48
C ASN A 136 -24.52 2.40 7.51
N PRO A 137 -24.12 2.53 6.24
CA PRO A 137 -24.93 3.24 5.25
C PRO A 137 -26.25 2.56 4.89
N ASP A 138 -26.47 1.30 5.28
CA ASP A 138 -27.75 0.60 5.12
C ASP A 138 -28.80 0.98 6.18
N ASN A 139 -28.50 1.96 7.04
CA ASN A 139 -29.36 2.44 8.10
C ASN A 139 -29.74 1.36 9.14
N SER A 140 -28.97 0.25 9.24
CA SER A 140 -29.20 -0.82 10.24
C SER A 140 -28.82 -0.40 11.66
N GLU A 141 -27.89 0.55 11.77
CA GLU A 141 -27.45 1.11 13.05
C GLU A 141 -28.10 2.48 13.29
N HIS A 142 -28.44 2.76 14.53
CA HIS A 142 -28.96 4.05 14.99
C HIS A 142 -30.19 4.55 14.21
N ARG A 143 -30.98 3.65 13.64
CA ARG A 143 -32.18 3.96 12.88
C ARG A 143 -33.14 4.84 13.69
N GLY A 144 -33.60 5.93 13.07
CA GLY A 144 -34.53 6.87 13.69
C GLY A 144 -33.87 7.90 14.62
N ILE A 145 -32.56 7.84 14.86
CA ILE A 145 -31.80 8.83 15.64
C ILE A 145 -30.74 9.58 14.82
N MET A 146 -30.62 9.27 13.53
CA MET A 146 -29.81 10.04 12.60
C MET A 146 -30.48 11.38 12.33
N ASN A 147 -29.71 12.46 12.42
CA ASN A 147 -30.22 13.79 12.19
C ASN A 147 -30.36 14.09 10.71
N PHE A 148 -31.51 14.61 10.29
CA PHE A 148 -31.64 15.24 8.98
C PHE A 148 -30.68 16.46 8.92
N PRO A 149 -30.00 16.76 7.79
CA PRO A 149 -30.27 16.21 6.45
C PRO A 149 -29.50 14.93 6.11
N PHE A 150 -28.71 14.38 7.00
CA PHE A 150 -27.93 13.25 6.62
C PHE A 150 -28.72 11.94 6.66
N LEU A 151 -28.73 11.28 5.54
CA LEU A 151 -29.49 10.07 5.30
C LEU A 151 -28.54 8.91 4.99
N ALA A 152 -29.02 7.69 5.23
CA ALA A 152 -28.32 6.51 4.78
C ALA A 152 -28.13 6.56 3.25
N ASN A 153 -27.02 6.05 2.75
CA ASN A 153 -26.69 6.07 1.32
C ASN A 153 -27.43 5.01 0.50
N ASN A 154 -28.35 4.29 1.12
CA ASN A 154 -29.27 3.38 0.46
C ASN A 154 -30.54 4.07 -0.09
N GLU A 155 -30.66 5.37 0.05
CA GLU A 155 -31.76 6.13 -0.53
C GLU A 155 -31.76 5.98 -2.05
N GLY A 156 -32.88 5.50 -2.58
CA GLY A 156 -33.01 5.22 -4.02
C GLY A 156 -32.62 3.80 -4.42
N ASP A 157 -32.17 2.96 -3.52
CA ASP A 157 -31.99 1.53 -3.78
C ASP A 157 -33.32 0.91 -4.22
N PRO A 158 -33.37 0.18 -5.36
CA PRO A 158 -34.60 -0.48 -5.82
C PRO A 158 -35.21 -1.44 -4.79
N GLY A 159 -34.41 -2.08 -3.97
CA GLY A 159 -34.86 -2.94 -2.87
C GLY A 159 -35.60 -2.16 -1.81
N TRP A 160 -35.18 -0.96 -1.50
CA TRP A 160 -35.87 -0.07 -0.54
C TRP A 160 -37.21 0.45 -1.11
N ILE A 161 -37.23 0.83 -2.39
CA ILE A 161 -38.45 1.29 -3.07
C ILE A 161 -39.42 0.12 -3.28
N THR A 162 -38.92 -1.06 -3.58
CA THR A 162 -39.74 -2.24 -3.93
C THR A 162 -40.07 -3.10 -2.69
N GLY A 163 -39.66 -2.72 -1.48
CA GLY A 163 -39.87 -3.49 -0.25
C GLY A 163 -38.92 -4.67 -0.06
N GLY A 164 -37.85 -4.76 -0.85
CA GLY A 164 -36.77 -5.72 -0.65
C GLY A 164 -35.85 -5.35 0.54
N PRO A 165 -34.78 -6.12 0.80
CA PRO A 165 -33.85 -5.80 1.84
C PRO A 165 -33.14 -4.47 1.56
N ILE A 166 -32.98 -3.62 2.57
CA ILE A 166 -32.22 -2.40 2.48
C ILE A 166 -30.73 -2.76 2.41
N VAL A 167 -30.05 -2.36 1.33
CA VAL A 167 -28.64 -2.61 1.12
C VAL A 167 -27.94 -1.26 0.95
N GLY A 168 -26.89 -1.05 1.75
CA GLY A 168 -26.07 0.16 1.65
C GLY A 168 -25.16 0.12 0.41
N TYR A 169 -24.78 1.29 -0.08
CA TYR A 169 -23.73 1.44 -1.08
C TYR A 169 -22.38 1.57 -0.38
N TYR A 170 -21.40 0.81 -0.83
CA TYR A 170 -20.04 0.83 -0.33
C TYR A 170 -19.08 1.06 -1.50
N GLY A 171 -17.99 1.77 -1.24
CA GLY A 171 -17.02 2.17 -2.26
C GLY A 171 -17.07 3.67 -2.55
N SER A 172 -16.07 4.17 -3.25
CA SER A 172 -15.93 5.55 -3.73
C SER A 172 -16.19 6.63 -2.67
N GLY A 173 -15.91 6.33 -1.38
CA GLY A 173 -16.10 7.26 -0.28
C GLY A 173 -17.57 7.53 0.09
N MET A 174 -18.51 6.64 -0.26
CA MET A 174 -19.93 6.79 0.06
C MET A 174 -20.23 6.55 1.54
N ALA A 175 -19.55 7.29 2.43
CA ALA A 175 -19.66 7.18 3.86
C ALA A 175 -20.93 7.85 4.41
N SER A 176 -21.60 7.20 5.37
CA SER A 176 -22.62 7.83 6.22
C SER A 176 -21.97 8.22 7.54
N ILE A 177 -22.00 9.52 7.88
CA ILE A 177 -21.32 10.06 9.06
C ILE A 177 -22.36 10.44 10.12
N TRP A 178 -22.14 9.96 11.35
CA TRP A 178 -22.97 10.28 12.48
C TRP A 178 -22.83 11.77 12.86
N GLY A 179 -23.95 12.49 12.84
CA GLY A 179 -23.96 13.94 13.11
C GLY A 179 -23.93 14.32 14.59
N GLY A 180 -24.11 13.36 15.52
CA GLY A 180 -24.02 13.58 16.96
C GLY A 180 -22.57 13.77 17.45
N ASN A 181 -22.43 13.95 18.78
CA ASN A 181 -21.11 14.12 19.42
C ASN A 181 -20.46 12.80 19.85
N GLU A 182 -21.21 11.71 19.77
CA GLU A 182 -20.76 10.40 20.16
C GLU A 182 -19.67 9.88 19.21
N LYS A 183 -18.70 9.17 19.77
CA LYS A 183 -17.73 8.40 18.99
C LYS A 183 -18.24 6.96 18.89
N LEU A 184 -18.12 6.36 17.73
CA LEU A 184 -18.58 5.02 17.43
C LEU A 184 -17.42 4.02 17.51
N GLY A 185 -17.72 2.80 17.95
CA GLY A 185 -16.73 1.73 18.00
C GLY A 185 -17.37 0.39 18.40
N PRO A 186 -16.63 -0.74 18.25
CA PRO A 186 -17.24 -2.06 18.33
C PRO A 186 -17.44 -2.61 19.74
N TYR A 187 -16.89 -1.96 20.78
CA TYR A 187 -16.87 -2.52 22.14
C TYR A 187 -18.08 -2.08 22.95
N ILE A 188 -18.89 -3.03 23.39
CA ILE A 188 -20.06 -2.77 24.26
C ILE A 188 -19.65 -2.35 25.68
N ASP A 189 -18.48 -2.78 26.13
CA ASP A 189 -17.93 -2.53 27.47
C ASP A 189 -16.96 -1.32 27.51
N ALA A 190 -16.96 -0.47 26.48
CA ALA A 190 -16.13 0.72 26.45
C ALA A 190 -16.57 1.70 27.56
N THR A 191 -15.59 2.07 28.44
CA THR A 191 -15.76 3.09 29.47
C THR A 191 -15.07 4.38 29.03
N ALA A 192 -15.65 5.01 28.01
CA ALA A 192 -15.11 6.24 27.45
C ALA A 192 -15.36 7.45 28.33
N ARG A 193 -14.48 8.46 28.28
CA ARG A 193 -14.69 9.78 28.94
C ARG A 193 -15.43 10.77 28.04
N HIS A 194 -15.65 10.42 26.79
CA HIS A 194 -16.53 11.11 25.84
C HIS A 194 -17.79 10.28 25.62
N GLN A 195 -18.80 10.84 25.00
CA GLN A 195 -19.98 10.09 24.59
C GLN A 195 -19.59 9.00 23.60
N PHE A 196 -20.24 7.85 23.70
CA PHE A 196 -19.91 6.67 22.92
C PHE A 196 -21.19 5.90 22.54
N LEU A 197 -21.21 5.41 21.30
CA LEU A 197 -22.20 4.46 20.80
C LEU A 197 -21.50 3.22 20.27
N GLN A 198 -22.04 2.05 20.59
CA GLN A 198 -21.56 0.82 20.00
C GLN A 198 -21.93 0.76 18.52
N SER A 199 -20.98 0.40 17.67
CA SER A 199 -21.18 0.17 16.25
C SER A 199 -20.49 -1.13 15.83
N GLN A 200 -21.28 -2.10 15.37
CA GLN A 200 -20.75 -3.35 14.80
C GLN A 200 -20.19 -3.14 13.39
N PHE A 201 -20.55 -2.05 12.74
CA PHE A 201 -20.00 -1.68 11.43
C PHE A 201 -18.48 -1.58 11.44
N HIS A 202 -17.87 -1.14 12.56
CA HIS A 202 -16.41 -1.10 12.72
C HIS A 202 -15.72 -2.46 12.67
N ARG A 203 -16.45 -3.57 12.79
CA ARG A 203 -15.97 -4.95 12.60
C ARG A 203 -16.32 -5.50 11.21
N SER A 204 -17.19 -4.82 10.47
CA SER A 204 -17.57 -5.21 9.11
C SER A 204 -16.47 -4.85 8.11
N VAL A 205 -16.27 -5.71 7.13
CA VAL A 205 -15.41 -5.41 5.98
C VAL A 205 -15.95 -4.24 5.14
N ASP A 206 -17.27 -4.04 5.16
CA ASP A 206 -17.95 -2.96 4.44
C ASP A 206 -17.51 -1.58 4.95
N PHE A 207 -17.07 -1.48 6.21
CA PHE A 207 -16.44 -0.29 6.77
C PHE A 207 -15.21 0.15 5.96
N CYS A 208 -14.28 -0.76 5.72
CA CYS A 208 -13.10 -0.49 4.89
C CYS A 208 -13.48 -0.35 3.41
N GLY A 209 -14.43 -1.18 2.97
CA GLY A 209 -14.96 -1.17 1.60
C GLY A 209 -15.59 0.15 1.20
N THR A 210 -16.04 0.98 2.14
CA THR A 210 -16.56 2.32 1.88
C THR A 210 -15.58 3.19 1.09
N CYS A 211 -14.26 3.03 1.31
CA CYS A 211 -13.21 3.77 0.59
C CYS A 211 -12.38 2.88 -0.35
N HIS A 212 -12.16 1.59 0.01
CA HIS A 212 -11.26 0.70 -0.71
C HIS A 212 -11.93 -0.10 -1.84
N ASP A 213 -12.78 0.57 -2.61
CA ASP A 213 -13.36 0.12 -3.89
C ASP A 213 -13.77 1.35 -4.68
N VAL A 214 -12.88 1.84 -5.53
CA VAL A 214 -13.03 3.15 -6.15
C VAL A 214 -13.27 3.02 -7.64
N SER A 215 -14.37 3.63 -8.09
CA SER A 215 -14.69 3.90 -9.48
C SER A 215 -14.93 5.39 -9.65
N ASN A 216 -14.64 5.92 -10.83
CA ASN A 216 -14.91 7.31 -11.12
C ASN A 216 -16.34 7.47 -11.72
N PRO A 217 -17.36 7.84 -10.92
CA PRO A 217 -18.72 7.97 -11.42
C PRO A 217 -18.94 9.25 -12.23
N ALA A 218 -18.01 10.22 -12.18
CA ALA A 218 -18.17 11.48 -12.92
C ALA A 218 -18.14 11.26 -14.43
N ILE A 219 -17.34 10.32 -14.90
CA ILE A 219 -17.24 9.97 -16.33
C ILE A 219 -17.65 8.52 -16.62
N GLY A 220 -17.91 7.73 -15.58
CA GLY A 220 -18.16 6.30 -15.68
C GLY A 220 -19.31 5.95 -16.63
N ASP A 221 -20.43 6.67 -16.54
CA ASP A 221 -21.57 6.49 -17.43
C ASP A 221 -21.25 6.82 -18.89
N LEU A 222 -20.38 7.80 -19.13
CA LEU A 222 -19.95 8.18 -20.47
C LEU A 222 -19.02 7.14 -21.07
N ALA A 223 -18.18 6.50 -20.25
CA ALA A 223 -17.24 5.46 -20.66
C ALA A 223 -17.86 4.06 -20.68
N HIS A 224 -19.07 3.89 -20.15
CA HIS A 224 -19.71 2.59 -20.08
C HIS A 224 -19.89 1.96 -21.48
N ASN A 225 -19.83 0.64 -21.54
CA ASN A 225 -19.95 -0.10 -22.79
C ASN A 225 -18.92 0.33 -23.86
N ASN A 226 -17.70 0.55 -23.44
CA ASN A 226 -16.58 1.01 -24.30
C ASN A 226 -16.86 2.38 -24.97
N GLY A 227 -17.58 3.26 -24.28
CA GLY A 227 -17.97 4.56 -24.80
C GLY A 227 -19.17 4.55 -25.75
N ALA A 228 -19.71 3.38 -26.09
CA ALA A 228 -20.93 3.25 -26.86
C ALA A 228 -22.12 3.05 -25.91
N GLN A 229 -22.68 4.10 -25.39
CA GLN A 229 -23.87 4.00 -24.53
C GLN A 229 -25.05 3.39 -25.32
N SER A 230 -25.39 2.16 -25.00
CA SER A 230 -26.46 1.40 -25.65
C SER A 230 -27.75 1.47 -24.85
N THR A 231 -28.85 1.75 -25.52
CA THR A 231 -30.19 1.71 -24.89
C THR A 231 -30.62 0.29 -24.48
N SER A 232 -29.95 -0.74 -24.97
CA SER A 232 -30.19 -2.14 -24.57
C SER A 232 -29.42 -2.55 -23.34
N ASP A 233 -28.44 -1.74 -22.85
CA ASP A 233 -27.72 -1.98 -21.64
C ASP A 233 -28.60 -1.68 -20.43
N PRO A 234 -28.63 -2.54 -19.38
CA PRO A 234 -29.39 -2.26 -18.17
C PRO A 234 -28.81 -1.11 -17.32
N VAL A 235 -27.63 -0.61 -17.65
CA VAL A 235 -27.05 0.56 -16.98
C VAL A 235 -27.78 1.82 -17.39
N ILE A 236 -28.26 2.57 -16.42
CA ILE A 236 -28.95 3.82 -16.63
C ILE A 236 -27.90 4.93 -16.60
N ALA A 237 -27.79 5.69 -17.70
CA ALA A 237 -26.90 6.84 -17.76
C ALA A 237 -27.36 7.94 -16.79
N SER A 238 -26.43 8.62 -16.15
CA SER A 238 -26.72 9.75 -15.25
C SER A 238 -26.97 11.07 -16.00
N GLY A 239 -26.95 11.05 -17.31
CA GLY A 239 -27.20 12.20 -18.17
C GLY A 239 -27.26 11.82 -19.65
N VAL A 240 -27.35 12.84 -20.52
CA VAL A 240 -27.24 12.66 -21.95
C VAL A 240 -25.79 12.53 -22.36
N LEU A 241 -25.47 11.59 -23.24
CA LEU A 241 -24.13 11.40 -23.76
C LEU A 241 -23.53 12.71 -24.28
N GLY A 242 -22.35 13.07 -23.81
CA GLY A 242 -21.68 14.33 -24.14
C GLY A 242 -22.21 15.57 -23.42
N ALA A 243 -23.18 15.40 -22.51
CA ALA A 243 -23.71 16.47 -21.66
C ALA A 243 -23.19 16.31 -20.21
N PRO A 244 -23.35 17.33 -19.35
CA PRO A 244 -23.02 17.23 -17.93
C PRO A 244 -23.77 16.09 -17.25
N VAL A 245 -23.13 15.46 -16.28
CA VAL A 245 -23.77 14.52 -15.37
C VAL A 245 -24.74 15.32 -14.47
N THR A 246 -26.01 15.02 -14.53
CA THR A 246 -27.08 15.84 -13.90
C THR A 246 -27.68 15.19 -12.66
N SER A 247 -27.34 13.94 -12.36
CA SER A 247 -27.87 13.19 -11.23
C SER A 247 -26.74 12.38 -10.56
N LYS A 248 -27.00 11.89 -9.35
CA LYS A 248 -26.07 11.01 -8.63
C LYS A 248 -25.86 9.71 -9.41
N ALA A 249 -24.74 9.57 -10.09
CA ALA A 249 -24.45 8.42 -10.94
C ALA A 249 -24.54 7.09 -10.20
N ALA A 250 -24.07 7.03 -8.94
CA ALA A 250 -24.09 5.82 -8.12
C ALA A 250 -25.51 5.34 -7.75
N PHE A 251 -26.54 6.16 -7.87
CA PHE A 251 -27.92 5.70 -7.72
C PHE A 251 -28.42 4.92 -8.93
N ASN A 252 -27.89 5.22 -10.10
CA ASN A 252 -28.29 4.58 -11.33
C ASN A 252 -27.46 3.34 -11.62
N ASN A 253 -26.21 3.33 -11.16
CA ASN A 253 -25.25 2.26 -11.42
C ASN A 253 -24.52 1.88 -10.15
N PHE A 254 -24.24 0.59 -9.96
CA PHE A 254 -23.43 0.13 -8.86
C PHE A 254 -21.99 0.67 -8.98
N PRO A 255 -21.30 1.00 -7.86
CA PRO A 255 -19.96 1.61 -7.88
C PRO A 255 -18.92 0.87 -8.73
N TYR A 256 -18.98 -0.46 -8.73
CA TYR A 256 -18.05 -1.30 -9.50
C TYR A 256 -18.34 -1.38 -11.01
N LYS A 257 -19.32 -0.69 -11.53
CA LYS A 257 -19.63 -0.64 -12.97
C LYS A 257 -18.98 0.51 -13.73
N TYR A 258 -18.34 1.43 -13.01
CA TYR A 258 -17.65 2.57 -13.60
C TYR A 258 -16.17 2.27 -13.90
N GLY A 259 -15.45 3.24 -14.45
CA GLY A 259 -14.02 3.17 -14.67
C GLY A 259 -13.28 2.82 -13.37
N ILE A 260 -12.39 1.83 -13.45
CA ILE A 260 -11.74 1.26 -12.27
C ILE A 260 -10.59 2.17 -11.84
N VAL A 261 -10.55 2.51 -10.53
CA VAL A 261 -9.39 3.11 -9.87
C VAL A 261 -8.78 2.10 -8.91
N GLU A 262 -9.61 1.42 -8.11
CA GLU A 262 -9.19 0.39 -7.14
C GLU A 262 -10.31 -0.64 -6.97
N ARG A 263 -9.95 -1.92 -6.68
CA ARG A 263 -10.92 -3.02 -6.49
C ARG A 263 -10.63 -3.92 -5.28
N THR A 264 -9.88 -3.45 -4.30
CA THR A 264 -9.45 -4.25 -3.15
C THR A 264 -10.62 -4.89 -2.41
N PHE A 265 -11.67 -4.13 -2.14
CA PHE A 265 -12.87 -4.64 -1.46
C PHE A 265 -13.64 -5.65 -2.32
N SER A 266 -13.83 -5.39 -3.61
CA SER A 266 -14.47 -6.30 -4.54
C SER A 266 -13.69 -7.60 -4.73
N GLU A 267 -12.35 -7.54 -4.77
CA GLU A 267 -11.48 -8.71 -4.80
C GLU A 267 -11.67 -9.56 -3.54
N TYR A 268 -11.68 -8.94 -2.37
CA TYR A 268 -11.91 -9.60 -1.08
C TYR A 268 -13.33 -10.18 -0.96
N LYS A 269 -14.37 -9.42 -1.32
CA LYS A 269 -15.78 -9.89 -1.26
C LYS A 269 -16.02 -11.09 -2.17
N SER A 270 -15.23 -11.24 -3.23
CA SER A 270 -15.28 -12.39 -4.14
C SER A 270 -14.58 -13.62 -3.59
N ALA A 271 -13.80 -13.52 -2.50
CA ALA A 271 -12.99 -14.60 -1.93
C ALA A 271 -13.74 -15.39 -0.84
N ALA A 272 -13.31 -16.64 -0.58
CA ALA A 272 -13.88 -17.43 0.48
C ALA A 272 -13.52 -16.95 1.90
N LEU A 273 -12.42 -16.19 2.06
CA LEU A 273 -11.99 -15.68 3.35
C LEU A 273 -13.01 -14.76 4.00
N VAL A 274 -13.86 -14.08 3.22
CA VAL A 274 -14.98 -13.27 3.73
C VAL A 274 -15.94 -14.04 4.61
N LYS A 275 -16.04 -15.35 4.41
CA LYS A 275 -16.93 -16.28 5.15
C LYS A 275 -16.17 -17.24 6.04
N THR A 276 -14.84 -17.13 6.16
CA THR A 276 -13.99 -18.04 6.91
C THR A 276 -13.71 -17.45 8.29
N LEU A 277 -14.10 -18.18 9.36
CA LEU A 277 -13.79 -17.78 10.72
C LEU A 277 -12.30 -17.99 11.01
N VAL A 278 -11.73 -17.12 11.84
CA VAL A 278 -10.32 -17.24 12.25
C VAL A 278 -10.07 -18.56 12.97
N LYS A 279 -10.99 -19.01 13.82
CA LYS A 279 -10.91 -20.31 14.52
C LYS A 279 -10.88 -21.52 13.59
N ASP A 280 -11.38 -21.36 12.36
CA ASP A 280 -11.39 -22.42 11.34
C ASP A 280 -10.12 -22.45 10.50
N TYR A 281 -9.08 -21.68 10.87
CA TYR A 281 -7.79 -21.60 10.17
C TYR A 281 -7.20 -22.97 9.79
N LEU A 282 -7.30 -23.96 10.67
CA LEU A 282 -6.78 -25.32 10.43
C LEU A 282 -7.56 -26.09 9.37
N THR A 283 -8.71 -25.59 8.91
CA THR A 283 -9.47 -26.17 7.78
C THR A 283 -9.00 -25.65 6.43
N LEU A 284 -8.23 -24.56 6.40
CA LEU A 284 -7.63 -24.04 5.18
C LEU A 284 -6.63 -25.05 4.59
N PRO A 285 -6.37 -25.02 3.27
CA PRO A 285 -5.29 -25.76 2.66
C PRO A 285 -3.95 -25.55 3.38
N SER A 286 -3.12 -26.57 3.46
CA SER A 286 -1.86 -26.49 4.22
C SER A 286 -0.90 -25.41 3.71
N ASP A 287 -0.90 -25.15 2.42
CA ASP A 287 -0.08 -24.11 1.79
C ASP A 287 -0.60 -22.66 2.01
N LEU A 288 -1.82 -22.50 2.53
CA LEU A 288 -2.36 -21.23 3.02
C LEU A 288 -2.17 -21.02 4.52
N ARG A 289 -1.59 -21.98 5.24
CA ARG A 289 -1.33 -21.86 6.68
C ARG A 289 -0.01 -21.17 6.97
N GLY A 290 0.29 -20.14 6.19
CA GLY A 290 1.49 -19.30 6.27
C GLY A 290 1.18 -17.82 6.11
N GLY A 291 2.23 -17.01 5.99
CA GLY A 291 2.16 -15.60 5.64
C GLY A 291 1.18 -14.76 6.45
N ALA A 292 0.50 -13.82 5.79
CA ALA A 292 -0.42 -12.88 6.43
C ALA A 292 -1.64 -13.56 7.07
N ILE A 293 -2.14 -14.66 6.47
CA ILE A 293 -3.25 -15.43 7.04
C ILE A 293 -2.84 -16.05 8.37
N LYS A 294 -1.63 -16.63 8.46
CA LYS A 294 -1.09 -17.17 9.71
C LYS A 294 -0.89 -16.08 10.76
N ALA A 295 -0.30 -14.96 10.37
CA ALA A 295 -0.05 -13.85 11.28
C ALA A 295 -1.34 -13.26 11.86
N ALA A 296 -2.41 -13.17 11.05
CA ALA A 296 -3.74 -12.78 11.49
C ALA A 296 -4.35 -13.80 12.48
N TYR A 297 -4.22 -15.09 12.19
CA TYR A 297 -4.63 -16.17 13.08
C TYR A 297 -3.89 -16.12 14.41
N ASP A 298 -2.55 -16.10 14.39
CA ASP A 298 -1.72 -16.12 15.60
C ASP A 298 -2.06 -14.95 16.52
N SER A 299 -2.21 -13.73 15.99
CA SER A 299 -2.55 -12.56 16.77
C SER A 299 -3.97 -12.65 17.39
N ALA A 300 -4.94 -13.18 16.65
CA ALA A 300 -6.29 -13.38 17.15
C ALA A 300 -6.36 -14.47 18.23
N ILE A 301 -5.57 -15.54 18.14
CA ILE A 301 -5.49 -16.58 19.17
C ILE A 301 -4.87 -16.02 20.46
N VAL A 302 -3.82 -15.21 20.37
CA VAL A 302 -3.22 -14.53 21.54
C VAL A 302 -4.20 -13.56 22.18
N ALA A 303 -5.09 -12.94 21.41
CA ALA A 303 -6.17 -12.10 21.92
C ALA A 303 -7.19 -12.86 22.77
N GLY A 304 -7.22 -14.17 22.70
CA GLY A 304 -8.08 -15.05 23.50
C GLY A 304 -9.37 -15.47 22.78
N ARG A 305 -10.28 -16.13 23.50
CA ARG A 305 -11.55 -16.66 22.97
C ARG A 305 -11.42 -17.62 21.79
N GLY A 306 -10.24 -18.28 21.62
CA GLY A 306 -10.03 -19.26 20.55
C GLY A 306 -10.09 -18.67 19.12
N GLY A 307 -9.82 -17.39 18.98
CA GLY A 307 -9.85 -16.65 17.71
C GLY A 307 -11.08 -15.76 17.51
N ASP A 308 -12.13 -15.90 18.32
CA ASP A 308 -13.26 -14.96 18.37
C ASP A 308 -12.85 -13.66 19.09
N TYR A 309 -13.68 -12.61 18.99
CA TYR A 309 -13.47 -11.36 19.72
C TYR A 309 -13.60 -11.57 21.24
N GLU A 310 -13.08 -10.67 22.06
CA GLU A 310 -13.08 -10.79 23.52
C GLU A 310 -14.49 -10.89 24.11
N ASP A 311 -15.50 -10.28 23.48
CA ASP A 311 -16.91 -10.38 23.82
C ASP A 311 -17.58 -11.68 23.34
N GLY A 312 -16.87 -12.55 22.63
CA GLY A 312 -17.37 -13.81 22.09
C GLY A 312 -18.01 -13.69 20.70
N THR A 313 -18.04 -12.50 20.10
CA THR A 313 -18.52 -12.33 18.72
C THR A 313 -17.58 -13.08 17.76
N PRO A 314 -18.11 -13.84 16.77
CA PRO A 314 -17.28 -14.52 15.78
C PRO A 314 -16.38 -13.58 15.02
N ARG A 315 -15.09 -13.93 14.87
CA ARG A 315 -14.10 -13.18 14.08
C ARG A 315 -13.82 -13.89 12.77
N TYR A 316 -14.02 -13.18 11.68
CA TYR A 316 -13.66 -13.62 10.34
C TYR A 316 -12.27 -13.13 9.95
N PHE A 317 -11.66 -13.72 8.90
CA PHE A 317 -10.48 -13.16 8.26
C PHE A 317 -10.87 -11.89 7.48
N SER A 318 -11.16 -10.82 8.20
CA SER A 318 -11.59 -9.53 7.67
C SER A 318 -10.40 -8.60 7.40
N CYS A 319 -10.68 -7.45 6.77
CA CYS A 319 -9.70 -6.37 6.61
C CYS A 319 -9.10 -5.99 7.96
N GLN A 320 -9.94 -5.79 8.99
CA GLN A 320 -9.51 -5.43 10.34
C GLN A 320 -8.65 -6.52 10.99
N THR A 321 -8.97 -7.80 10.76
CA THR A 321 -8.21 -8.92 11.32
C THR A 321 -6.76 -8.97 10.80
N CYS A 322 -6.54 -8.50 9.56
CA CYS A 322 -5.22 -8.47 8.93
C CYS A 322 -4.51 -7.13 9.08
N HIS A 323 -5.25 -6.00 9.01
CA HIS A 323 -4.68 -4.65 8.95
C HIS A 323 -4.86 -3.82 10.23
N LEU A 324 -5.58 -4.36 11.24
CA LEU A 324 -5.74 -3.83 12.59
C LEU A 324 -5.53 -4.97 13.58
N ARG A 325 -4.43 -5.71 13.45
CA ARG A 325 -4.18 -6.94 14.22
C ARG A 325 -4.29 -6.66 15.72
N PRO A 326 -4.98 -7.54 16.49
CA PRO A 326 -5.13 -7.34 17.92
C PRO A 326 -3.78 -7.38 18.65
N VAL A 327 -3.63 -6.46 19.59
CA VAL A 327 -2.50 -6.38 20.52
C VAL A 327 -3.01 -6.29 21.94
N THR A 328 -2.15 -6.63 22.91
CA THR A 328 -2.49 -6.48 24.35
C THR A 328 -2.03 -5.10 24.82
N GLY A 329 -2.95 -4.27 25.27
CA GLY A 329 -2.63 -2.94 25.76
C GLY A 329 -3.82 -2.15 26.25
N GLN A 330 -3.57 -0.90 26.60
CA GLN A 330 -4.58 0.09 26.97
C GLN A 330 -4.94 0.95 25.76
N GLY A 331 -6.21 1.24 25.57
CA GLY A 331 -6.68 2.08 24.45
C GLY A 331 -6.47 3.57 24.67
N CYS A 332 -6.11 4.03 25.88
CA CYS A 332 -5.82 5.42 26.18
C CYS A 332 -4.94 5.56 27.44
N ASN A 333 -4.42 6.79 27.70
CA ASN A 333 -3.59 7.10 28.86
C ASN A 333 -4.39 7.40 30.16
N LYS A 334 -5.68 7.14 30.19
CA LYS A 334 -6.55 7.41 31.34
C LYS A 334 -6.77 6.16 32.22
N ASN A 335 -5.82 5.23 32.15
CA ASN A 335 -5.80 4.00 32.92
C ASN A 335 -7.06 3.11 32.74
N PRO A 336 -7.51 2.86 31.49
CA PRO A 336 -8.57 1.89 31.23
C PRO A 336 -8.07 0.48 31.50
N ALA A 337 -9.00 -0.48 31.53
CA ALA A 337 -8.65 -1.89 31.58
C ALA A 337 -7.73 -2.28 30.39
N ILE A 338 -6.78 -3.18 30.62
CA ILE A 338 -5.95 -3.76 29.57
C ILE A 338 -6.82 -4.68 28.73
N ARG A 339 -6.86 -4.46 27.42
CA ARG A 339 -7.49 -5.35 26.44
C ARG A 339 -6.46 -6.25 25.79
N LYS A 340 -6.84 -7.49 25.54
CA LYS A 340 -6.04 -8.44 24.76
C LYS A 340 -6.34 -8.34 23.27
N ASP A 341 -7.49 -7.82 22.88
CA ASP A 341 -7.94 -7.67 21.51
C ASP A 341 -7.99 -6.20 21.06
N LEU A 342 -7.16 -5.34 21.63
CA LEU A 342 -7.05 -3.94 21.22
C LEU A 342 -6.59 -3.88 19.74
N PRO A 343 -7.36 -3.25 18.83
CA PRO A 343 -6.93 -3.10 17.43
C PRO A 343 -5.71 -2.20 17.35
N LEU A 344 -4.64 -2.68 16.75
CA LEU A 344 -3.50 -1.83 16.41
C LEU A 344 -3.89 -0.91 15.24
N HIS A 345 -3.93 0.38 15.47
CA HIS A 345 -4.39 1.37 14.47
C HIS A 345 -3.33 1.67 13.41
N ASP A 346 -2.66 0.65 12.91
CA ASP A 346 -1.57 0.81 11.96
C ASP A 346 -2.01 0.75 10.48
N MET A 347 -3.17 0.16 10.18
CA MET A 347 -3.72 0.02 8.82
C MET A 347 -2.65 -0.23 7.75
N THR A 348 -1.70 -1.11 8.07
CA THR A 348 -0.47 -1.28 7.30
C THR A 348 -0.74 -1.97 5.97
N GLY A 349 -0.37 -1.32 4.86
CA GLY A 349 -0.27 -1.92 3.52
C GLY A 349 1.17 -2.20 3.12
N GLY A 350 1.45 -2.24 1.80
CA GLY A 350 2.77 -2.51 1.22
C GLY A 350 3.61 -1.27 0.88
N ASN A 351 3.19 -0.06 1.25
CA ASN A 351 3.85 1.16 0.82
C ASN A 351 5.00 1.56 1.76
N TYR A 352 6.15 0.87 1.65
CA TYR A 352 7.33 1.11 2.48
C TYR A 352 8.18 2.31 2.02
N TRP A 353 7.99 2.81 0.79
CA TRP A 353 8.83 3.85 0.20
C TRP A 353 8.25 5.27 0.39
N MET A 354 6.94 5.43 0.34
CA MET A 354 6.26 6.72 0.39
C MET A 354 6.60 7.56 1.64
N PRO A 355 6.75 6.98 2.85
CA PRO A 355 7.20 7.73 4.02
C PRO A 355 8.53 8.47 3.81
N ASP A 356 9.46 7.90 3.03
CA ASP A 356 10.74 8.54 2.73
C ASP A 356 10.57 9.68 1.72
N ALA A 357 9.72 9.50 0.70
CA ALA A 357 9.40 10.55 -0.27
C ALA A 357 8.72 11.76 0.41
N ILE A 358 7.75 11.52 1.28
CA ILE A 358 7.08 12.58 2.06
C ILE A 358 8.09 13.34 2.94
N LYS A 359 8.94 12.64 3.70
CA LYS A 359 9.97 13.27 4.54
C LYS A 359 11.00 14.06 3.73
N TYR A 360 11.33 13.57 2.53
CA TYR A 360 12.24 14.26 1.62
C TYR A 360 11.63 15.59 1.16
N LEU A 361 10.41 15.58 0.63
CA LEU A 361 9.72 16.79 0.19
C LEU A 361 9.45 17.76 1.34
N ASP A 362 9.12 17.25 2.54
CA ASP A 362 9.03 18.06 3.76
C ASP A 362 10.35 18.81 4.05
N SER A 363 11.49 18.13 3.92
CA SER A 363 12.80 18.73 4.15
C SER A 363 13.18 19.83 3.15
N LYS A 364 12.51 19.82 1.99
CA LYS A 364 12.67 20.82 0.93
C LYS A 364 11.62 21.94 0.99
N GLY A 365 10.60 21.79 1.84
CA GLY A 365 9.43 22.70 1.86
C GLY A 365 8.54 22.56 0.63
N LEU A 366 8.52 21.38 -0.01
CA LEU A 366 7.82 21.08 -1.26
C LEU A 366 6.59 20.20 -1.08
N LEU A 367 6.24 19.79 0.15
CA LEU A 367 4.97 19.10 0.36
C LEU A 367 3.81 20.01 -0.01
N ARG A 368 2.90 19.52 -0.84
CA ARG A 368 1.72 20.30 -1.26
C ARG A 368 0.83 20.63 -0.08
N LEU A 369 0.68 19.72 0.87
CA LEU A 369 -0.13 19.90 2.07
C LEU A 369 0.60 19.32 3.29
N GLY A 370 0.46 19.95 4.46
CA GLY A 370 0.92 19.42 5.75
C GLY A 370 2.42 19.29 5.92
N GLY A 371 3.19 20.23 5.41
CA GLY A 371 4.63 20.33 5.66
C GLY A 371 4.96 20.69 7.11
N SER A 372 6.26 20.77 7.42
CA SER A 372 6.82 20.95 8.76
C SER A 372 6.53 19.77 9.70
N LEU A 373 6.77 18.56 9.20
CA LEU A 373 6.57 17.33 9.96
C LEU A 373 7.36 17.32 11.27
N THR A 374 6.67 17.02 12.35
CA THR A 374 7.26 16.90 13.69
C THR A 374 8.16 15.65 13.81
N VAL A 375 9.02 15.63 14.82
CA VAL A 375 9.84 14.46 15.16
C VAL A 375 8.97 13.22 15.44
N VAL A 376 7.81 13.42 16.09
CA VAL A 376 6.85 12.33 16.41
C VAL A 376 6.26 11.75 15.13
N GLN A 377 5.82 12.60 14.19
CA GLN A 377 5.30 12.13 12.89
C GLN A 377 6.36 11.36 12.11
N LYS A 378 7.59 11.88 12.02
CA LYS A 378 8.70 11.20 11.34
C LYS A 378 9.06 9.86 11.97
N ALA A 379 9.02 9.76 13.31
CA ALA A 379 9.23 8.50 14.03
C ALA A 379 8.11 7.49 13.71
N ALA A 380 6.85 7.90 13.80
CA ALA A 380 5.71 7.06 13.47
C ALA A 380 5.75 6.54 12.01
N MET A 381 6.13 7.40 11.06
CA MET A 381 6.33 7.01 9.64
C MET A 381 7.44 5.96 9.47
N ASN A 382 8.54 6.04 10.23
CA ASN A 382 9.59 5.03 10.20
C ASN A 382 9.11 3.66 10.72
N ASP A 383 8.31 3.67 11.79
CA ASP A 383 7.68 2.46 12.31
C ASP A 383 6.66 1.90 11.30
N GLY A 384 5.88 2.77 10.66
CA GLY A 384 4.96 2.40 9.57
C GLY A 384 5.69 1.75 8.39
N LYS A 385 6.83 2.30 7.98
CA LYS A 385 7.69 1.70 6.95
C LYS A 385 8.13 0.28 7.33
N THR A 386 8.58 0.09 8.57
CA THR A 386 9.03 -1.22 9.08
C THR A 386 7.88 -2.24 9.05
N ARG A 387 6.68 -1.83 9.46
CA ARG A 387 5.48 -2.68 9.40
C ARG A 387 5.09 -3.02 7.96
N ALA A 388 5.18 -2.07 7.03
CA ALA A 388 4.90 -2.30 5.61
C ALA A 388 5.85 -3.35 5.00
N MET A 389 7.14 -3.28 5.31
CA MET A 389 8.13 -4.29 4.88
C MET A 389 7.80 -5.67 5.44
N LYS A 390 7.40 -5.76 6.71
CA LYS A 390 6.95 -7.02 7.32
C LYS A 390 5.69 -7.55 6.62
N GLN A 391 4.69 -6.71 6.37
CA GLN A 391 3.45 -7.09 5.68
C GLN A 391 3.74 -7.66 4.28
N LEU A 392 4.67 -7.06 3.55
CA LEU A 392 5.11 -7.54 2.23
C LEU A 392 5.78 -8.92 2.33
N SER A 393 6.61 -9.16 3.35
CA SER A 393 7.25 -10.46 3.56
C SER A 393 6.26 -11.58 3.95
N GLU A 394 5.04 -11.24 4.33
CA GLU A 394 3.97 -12.16 4.68
C GLU A 394 2.96 -12.36 3.52
N ALA A 395 3.06 -11.59 2.42
CA ALA A 395 2.02 -11.53 1.39
C ALA A 395 2.03 -12.71 0.41
N VAL A 396 3.20 -13.31 0.16
CA VAL A 396 3.36 -14.44 -0.77
C VAL A 396 4.30 -15.49 -0.19
N SER A 397 4.14 -16.74 -0.65
CA SER A 397 5.12 -17.80 -0.42
C SER A 397 5.51 -18.47 -1.72
N LEU A 398 6.75 -18.96 -1.77
CA LEU A 398 7.32 -19.67 -2.91
C LEU A 398 7.59 -21.12 -2.51
N THR A 399 7.17 -22.07 -3.35
CA THR A 399 7.51 -23.48 -3.19
C THR A 399 7.99 -24.06 -4.51
N LEU A 400 8.90 -25.02 -4.45
CA LEU A 400 9.49 -25.68 -5.62
C LEU A 400 9.22 -27.18 -5.61
N ASN A 401 8.82 -27.69 -6.77
CA ASN A 401 8.76 -29.11 -7.03
C ASN A 401 9.45 -29.39 -8.39
N GLY A 402 10.69 -29.85 -8.34
CA GLY A 402 11.54 -29.95 -9.52
C GLY A 402 11.71 -28.59 -10.19
N ASN A 403 11.30 -28.46 -11.43
CA ASN A 403 11.33 -27.21 -12.18
C ASN A 403 10.03 -26.39 -12.10
N ILE A 404 9.06 -26.79 -11.29
CA ILE A 404 7.81 -26.06 -11.13
C ILE A 404 7.93 -25.18 -9.89
N LEU A 405 7.94 -23.88 -10.09
CA LEU A 405 7.84 -22.86 -9.05
C LEU A 405 6.37 -22.51 -8.85
N LYS A 406 5.84 -22.73 -7.65
CA LYS A 406 4.51 -22.33 -7.25
C LYS A 406 4.59 -21.06 -6.39
N ILE A 407 3.83 -20.05 -6.76
CA ILE A 407 3.74 -18.74 -6.10
C ILE A 407 2.34 -18.64 -5.50
N ILE A 408 2.24 -18.56 -4.18
CA ILE A 408 0.97 -18.66 -3.45
C ILE A 408 0.63 -17.30 -2.85
N ASN A 409 -0.58 -16.82 -3.13
CA ASN A 409 -1.14 -15.63 -2.50
C ASN A 409 -1.57 -15.96 -1.06
N GLN A 410 -0.93 -15.32 -0.07
CA GLN A 410 -1.19 -15.48 1.36
C GLN A 410 -2.09 -14.36 1.93
N THR A 411 -2.83 -13.65 1.04
CA THR A 411 -3.69 -12.50 1.42
C THR A 411 -5.16 -12.74 1.11
N GLY A 412 -6.03 -11.83 1.53
CA GLY A 412 -7.47 -11.91 1.31
C GLY A 412 -7.96 -11.27 0.00
N HIS A 413 -7.09 -10.68 -0.78
CA HIS A 413 -7.37 -9.97 -2.03
C HIS A 413 -6.31 -10.34 -3.08
N LYS A 414 -6.40 -9.82 -4.30
CA LYS A 414 -5.31 -10.04 -5.26
C LYS A 414 -3.99 -9.51 -4.69
N VAL A 415 -2.92 -10.19 -4.96
CA VAL A 415 -1.59 -9.73 -4.56
C VAL A 415 -0.84 -9.16 -5.77
N ILE A 416 -0.52 -7.90 -5.77
CA ILE A 416 -0.77 -6.84 -4.76
C ILE A 416 -2.06 -6.10 -5.09
N SER A 417 -2.73 -5.52 -4.08
CA SER A 417 -3.97 -4.75 -4.27
C SER A 417 -3.79 -3.28 -3.88
N GLY A 418 -4.88 -2.50 -3.86
CA GLY A 418 -4.90 -1.06 -3.75
C GLY A 418 -4.85 -0.39 -5.11
N TYR A 419 -4.49 0.89 -5.17
CA TYR A 419 -4.29 1.61 -6.43
C TYR A 419 -3.13 0.96 -7.22
N PRO A 420 -3.39 0.35 -8.37
CA PRO A 420 -2.41 -0.55 -8.98
C PRO A 420 -1.45 0.12 -9.95
N GLU A 421 -1.73 1.34 -10.40
CA GLU A 421 -0.92 2.03 -11.40
C GLU A 421 0.53 2.21 -10.95
N GLY A 422 1.46 1.77 -11.77
CA GLY A 422 2.88 1.77 -11.48
C GLY A 422 3.36 0.75 -10.45
N ARG A 423 2.46 0.02 -9.77
CA ARG A 423 2.82 -1.06 -8.84
C ARG A 423 3.06 -2.35 -9.57
N ARG A 424 4.14 -3.04 -9.22
CA ARG A 424 4.47 -4.34 -9.82
C ARG A 424 5.17 -5.27 -8.86
N MET A 425 4.96 -6.55 -9.08
CA MET A 425 5.64 -7.65 -8.43
C MET A 425 6.19 -8.57 -9.52
N TRP A 426 7.42 -9.06 -9.37
CA TRP A 426 8.02 -9.92 -10.39
C TRP A 426 9.04 -10.89 -9.80
N LEU A 427 9.37 -11.92 -10.59
CA LEU A 427 10.45 -12.84 -10.27
C LEU A 427 11.77 -12.32 -10.80
N ASN A 428 12.76 -12.22 -9.91
CA ASN A 428 14.18 -12.10 -10.26
C ASN A 428 14.85 -13.44 -9.99
N ILE A 429 15.36 -14.09 -11.04
CA ILE A 429 15.97 -15.41 -10.95
C ILE A 429 17.42 -15.31 -11.44
N LYS A 430 18.36 -15.60 -10.55
CA LYS A 430 19.79 -15.64 -10.87
C LYS A 430 20.25 -17.08 -10.95
N TRP A 431 20.69 -17.48 -12.13
CA TRP A 431 21.15 -18.84 -12.43
C TRP A 431 22.67 -18.90 -12.35
N TYR A 432 23.19 -19.89 -11.63
CA TYR A 432 24.62 -20.07 -11.41
C TYR A 432 25.04 -21.50 -11.79
N ASP A 433 26.29 -21.61 -12.25
CA ASP A 433 26.96 -22.90 -12.39
C ASP A 433 27.47 -23.45 -11.03
N ALA A 434 28.11 -24.62 -11.06
CA ALA A 434 28.70 -25.23 -9.87
C ALA A 434 29.88 -24.44 -9.25
N ASN A 435 30.44 -23.46 -9.97
CA ASN A 435 31.52 -22.60 -9.53
C ASN A 435 31.03 -21.20 -9.06
N ASN A 436 29.73 -21.03 -8.87
CA ASN A 436 29.10 -19.75 -8.51
C ASN A 436 29.22 -18.64 -9.59
N ILE A 437 29.47 -19.02 -10.85
CA ILE A 437 29.47 -18.07 -11.97
C ILE A 437 28.03 -17.84 -12.43
N LEU A 438 27.63 -16.57 -12.48
CA LEU A 438 26.31 -16.16 -12.97
C LEU A 438 26.19 -16.47 -14.46
N LEU A 439 25.28 -17.37 -14.83
CA LEU A 439 25.01 -17.75 -16.23
C LEU A 439 23.93 -16.90 -16.88
N ARG A 440 22.86 -16.59 -16.14
CA ARG A 440 21.71 -15.79 -16.60
C ARG A 440 21.00 -15.16 -15.42
N GLU A 441 20.45 -13.96 -15.63
CA GLU A 441 19.54 -13.30 -14.69
C GLU A 441 18.24 -12.95 -15.42
N ASP A 442 17.12 -13.54 -14.97
CA ASP A 442 15.77 -13.29 -15.46
C ASP A 442 15.12 -12.21 -14.59
N GLY A 443 14.32 -11.31 -15.20
CA GLY A 443 13.69 -10.21 -14.48
C GLY A 443 14.69 -9.28 -13.80
N LYS A 444 15.81 -8.99 -14.44
CA LYS A 444 16.86 -8.13 -13.92
C LYS A 444 16.36 -6.70 -13.74
N TYR A 445 16.61 -6.13 -12.56
CA TYR A 445 16.36 -4.74 -12.23
C TYR A 445 17.68 -3.98 -12.06
N GLY A 446 17.76 -2.78 -12.59
CA GLY A 446 18.96 -1.94 -12.48
C GLY A 446 18.96 -0.76 -13.43
N PRO A 447 20.14 -0.15 -13.64
CA PRO A 447 20.31 0.95 -14.58
C PRO A 447 19.81 0.60 -15.96
N LEU A 448 18.92 1.45 -16.49
CA LEU A 448 18.30 1.24 -17.80
C LEU A 448 19.21 1.75 -18.92
N PHE A 449 19.24 1.00 -20.02
CA PHE A 449 19.96 1.36 -21.25
C PHE A 449 19.02 1.25 -22.45
N ASP A 450 19.20 2.10 -23.42
CA ASP A 450 18.49 2.03 -24.70
C ASP A 450 19.00 0.89 -25.60
N SER A 451 18.39 0.72 -26.76
CA SER A 451 18.78 -0.30 -27.73
C SER A 451 20.20 -0.13 -28.29
N ASN A 452 20.81 1.04 -28.14
CA ASN A 452 22.19 1.36 -28.55
C ASN A 452 23.18 1.21 -27.40
N GLY A 453 22.73 0.75 -26.24
CA GLY A 453 23.55 0.61 -25.04
C GLY A 453 23.87 1.93 -24.32
N GLN A 454 23.16 3.02 -24.65
CA GLN A 454 23.36 4.31 -24.00
C GLN A 454 22.53 4.35 -22.70
N PRO A 455 23.07 4.94 -21.60
CA PRO A 455 22.31 5.11 -20.37
C PRO A 455 21.04 5.93 -20.59
N VAL A 456 19.90 5.42 -20.14
CA VAL A 456 18.65 6.18 -20.10
C VAL A 456 18.70 7.12 -18.90
N THR A 457 18.77 8.41 -19.19
CA THR A 457 18.87 9.45 -18.17
C THR A 457 17.70 10.41 -18.22
N VAL A 458 17.35 10.97 -17.08
CA VAL A 458 16.41 12.08 -16.96
C VAL A 458 17.13 13.25 -16.30
N THR A 459 16.93 14.45 -16.84
CA THR A 459 17.38 15.66 -16.15
C THR A 459 16.38 16.00 -15.05
N ASN A 460 16.81 15.96 -13.80
CA ASN A 460 15.97 16.38 -12.68
C ASN A 460 15.72 17.90 -12.77
N PRO A 461 14.50 18.35 -13.05
CA PRO A 461 14.21 19.77 -13.24
C PRO A 461 14.38 20.60 -11.96
N ALA A 462 14.37 19.97 -10.78
CA ALA A 462 14.57 20.65 -9.50
C ALA A 462 16.02 21.13 -9.28
N ASN A 463 17.01 20.48 -9.92
CA ASN A 463 18.44 20.80 -9.71
C ASN A 463 19.29 20.77 -10.97
N GLY A 464 18.73 20.43 -12.12
CA GLY A 464 19.42 20.34 -13.42
C GLY A 464 20.40 19.17 -13.58
N LEU A 465 20.44 18.22 -12.63
CA LEU A 465 21.34 17.06 -12.72
C LEU A 465 20.73 15.98 -13.59
N SER A 466 21.55 15.41 -14.48
CA SER A 466 21.18 14.21 -15.23
C SER A 466 21.43 12.96 -14.41
N VAL A 467 20.41 12.13 -14.26
CA VAL A 467 20.43 10.92 -13.43
C VAL A 467 20.01 9.72 -14.28
N GLN A 468 20.81 8.65 -14.25
CA GLN A 468 20.43 7.39 -14.90
C GLN A 468 19.33 6.73 -14.11
N VAL A 469 18.25 6.31 -14.78
CA VAL A 469 17.09 5.70 -14.13
C VAL A 469 17.25 4.18 -14.02
N ASN A 470 16.62 3.62 -12.99
CA ASN A 470 16.54 2.18 -12.76
C ASN A 470 15.15 1.65 -13.12
N SER A 471 15.09 0.51 -13.77
CA SER A 471 13.85 -0.21 -14.07
C SER A 471 14.14 -1.70 -14.27
N ILE A 472 13.09 -2.51 -14.53
CA ILE A 472 13.23 -3.85 -15.09
C ILE A 472 13.80 -3.68 -16.49
N LEU A 473 14.94 -4.33 -16.77
CA LEU A 473 15.69 -4.06 -18.01
C LEU A 473 14.94 -4.55 -19.25
N ASP A 474 14.31 -5.71 -19.17
CA ASP A 474 13.53 -6.28 -20.25
C ASP A 474 12.14 -6.71 -19.75
N LEU A 475 11.14 -5.84 -19.97
CA LEU A 475 9.74 -6.08 -19.57
C LEU A 475 9.08 -7.20 -20.38
N ASN A 476 9.55 -7.42 -21.62
CA ASN A 476 8.91 -8.31 -22.59
C ASN A 476 9.67 -9.63 -22.83
N ALA A 477 10.77 -9.86 -22.10
CA ALA A 477 11.51 -11.11 -22.24
C ALA A 477 10.63 -12.32 -21.83
N PRO A 478 10.67 -13.43 -22.57
CA PRO A 478 9.81 -14.59 -22.29
C PRO A 478 9.98 -15.19 -20.90
N ASN A 479 11.15 -14.98 -20.28
CA ASN A 479 11.50 -15.43 -18.92
C ASN A 479 11.38 -14.34 -17.85
N THR A 480 10.86 -13.17 -18.18
CA THR A 480 10.51 -12.12 -17.20
C THR A 480 9.04 -12.25 -16.84
N LYS A 481 8.75 -12.72 -15.62
CA LYS A 481 7.37 -12.86 -15.12
C LYS A 481 7.02 -11.71 -14.20
N ILE A 482 6.09 -10.85 -14.64
CA ILE A 482 5.64 -9.65 -13.91
C ILE A 482 4.14 -9.81 -13.58
N TYR A 483 3.75 -9.46 -12.35
CA TYR A 483 2.37 -9.41 -11.87
C TYR A 483 2.00 -7.95 -11.61
N GLU A 484 1.00 -7.46 -12.34
CA GLU A 484 0.57 -6.07 -12.35
C GLU A 484 -0.84 -5.94 -12.94
N ALA A 485 -1.46 -4.78 -12.81
CA ALA A 485 -2.66 -4.43 -13.55
C ALA A 485 -2.39 -3.21 -14.42
N HIS A 486 -2.90 -3.23 -15.63
CA HIS A 486 -2.85 -2.14 -16.60
C HIS A 486 -4.23 -1.81 -17.12
N TYR A 487 -4.52 -0.55 -17.19
CA TYR A 487 -5.77 -0.04 -17.72
C TYR A 487 -5.53 0.70 -19.03
N GLY A 488 -6.60 1.01 -19.74
CA GLY A 488 -6.48 1.69 -21.01
C GLY A 488 -7.83 2.16 -21.55
N MET A 489 -7.77 2.63 -22.78
CA MET A 489 -8.92 3.13 -23.52
C MET A 489 -9.19 2.27 -24.75
N THR A 490 -10.48 2.09 -25.07
CA THR A 490 -10.90 1.50 -26.35
C THR A 490 -11.00 2.57 -27.43
N GLN A 491 -10.92 2.12 -28.68
CA GLN A 491 -11.07 2.99 -29.86
C GLN A 491 -12.41 3.71 -29.88
N GLU A 492 -13.49 3.04 -29.50
CA GLU A 492 -14.84 3.60 -29.43
C GLU A 492 -14.90 4.73 -28.39
N TRP A 493 -14.30 4.53 -27.22
CA TRP A 493 -14.21 5.55 -26.19
C TRP A 493 -13.32 6.71 -26.62
N ALA A 494 -12.21 6.44 -27.32
CA ALA A 494 -11.35 7.50 -27.86
C ALA A 494 -12.11 8.40 -28.85
N ASN A 495 -12.93 7.83 -29.72
CA ASN A 495 -13.82 8.61 -30.59
C ASN A 495 -14.83 9.45 -29.79
N GLN A 496 -15.38 8.89 -28.71
CA GLN A 496 -16.31 9.61 -27.86
C GLN A 496 -15.61 10.79 -27.17
N LEU A 497 -14.39 10.60 -26.67
CA LEU A 497 -13.58 11.66 -26.08
C LEU A 497 -13.28 12.80 -27.07
N LEU A 498 -13.02 12.48 -28.34
CA LEU A 498 -12.88 13.50 -29.39
C LEU A 498 -14.18 14.28 -29.60
N SER A 499 -15.34 13.60 -29.55
CA SER A 499 -16.64 14.28 -29.65
C SER A 499 -16.94 15.16 -28.44
N LEU A 500 -16.34 14.88 -27.29
CA LEU A 500 -16.38 15.69 -26.07
C LEU A 500 -15.29 16.79 -26.08
N ALA A 501 -14.75 17.10 -27.25
CA ALA A 501 -13.72 18.11 -27.47
C ALA A 501 -12.36 17.85 -26.78
N LYS A 502 -12.05 16.60 -26.41
CA LYS A 502 -10.71 16.26 -25.99
C LYS A 502 -9.77 16.36 -27.22
N PRO A 503 -8.56 16.91 -27.07
CA PRO A 503 -7.68 17.11 -28.19
C PRO A 503 -7.13 15.78 -28.73
N ALA A 504 -7.11 15.62 -30.05
CA ALA A 504 -6.53 14.44 -30.69
C ALA A 504 -5.02 14.27 -30.37
N SER A 505 -4.36 15.36 -29.99
CA SER A 505 -2.95 15.38 -29.54
C SER A 505 -2.75 14.96 -28.07
N LEU A 506 -3.82 14.61 -27.32
CA LEU A 506 -3.65 14.07 -25.96
C LEU A 506 -2.74 12.84 -26.03
N ILE A 507 -1.65 12.90 -25.29
CA ILE A 507 -0.62 11.84 -25.29
C ILE A 507 -1.07 10.74 -24.36
N LEU A 508 -1.26 9.54 -24.87
CA LEU A 508 -1.67 8.37 -24.08
C LEU A 508 -0.49 7.65 -23.46
N ASN A 509 0.67 7.69 -24.12
CA ASN A 509 1.85 7.00 -23.64
C ASN A 509 3.14 7.70 -24.11
N PHE A 510 4.22 7.47 -23.35
CA PHE A 510 5.57 7.94 -23.67
C PHE A 510 6.52 6.75 -23.80
N ASP A 511 7.47 6.85 -24.72
CA ASP A 511 8.55 5.88 -24.82
C ASP A 511 9.41 5.89 -23.55
N ARG A 512 9.58 4.72 -22.94
CA ARG A 512 10.24 4.57 -21.62
C ARG A 512 11.73 4.93 -21.64
N TYR A 513 12.35 4.93 -22.81
CA TYR A 513 13.79 5.18 -22.98
C TYR A 513 14.08 6.64 -23.29
N THR A 514 13.27 7.25 -24.13
CA THR A 514 13.50 8.61 -24.66
C THR A 514 12.59 9.67 -24.04
N GLY A 515 11.45 9.26 -23.46
CA GLY A 515 10.41 10.19 -23.00
C GLY A 515 9.66 10.89 -24.14
N THR A 516 9.86 10.49 -25.40
CA THR A 516 9.12 11.02 -26.53
C THR A 516 7.71 10.45 -26.59
N VAL A 517 6.82 11.15 -27.30
CA VAL A 517 5.45 10.69 -27.52
C VAL A 517 5.46 9.35 -28.24
N ASP A 518 4.85 8.34 -27.62
CA ASP A 518 4.69 7.02 -28.21
C ASP A 518 3.32 6.89 -28.90
N PHE A 519 2.25 7.29 -28.22
CA PHE A 519 0.89 7.14 -28.74
C PHE A 519 -0.02 8.30 -28.30
N THR A 520 -1.01 8.64 -29.17
CA THR A 520 -1.96 9.72 -28.90
C THR A 520 -3.43 9.27 -29.01
N LEU A 521 -4.34 10.05 -28.43
CA LEU A 521 -5.78 9.82 -28.52
C LEU A 521 -6.28 9.76 -29.98
N GLY A 522 -5.80 10.67 -30.83
CA GLY A 522 -6.16 10.69 -32.24
C GLY A 522 -5.67 9.45 -33.00
N GLN A 523 -4.50 8.92 -32.66
CA GLN A 523 -4.02 7.66 -33.23
C GLN A 523 -4.86 6.48 -32.79
N LEU A 524 -5.32 6.42 -31.52
CA LEU A 524 -6.24 5.38 -31.06
C LEU A 524 -7.59 5.47 -31.77
N ALA A 525 -8.17 6.67 -31.83
CA ALA A 525 -9.44 6.90 -32.48
C ALA A 525 -9.46 6.50 -33.96
N ALA A 526 -8.30 6.63 -34.64
CA ALA A 526 -8.13 6.25 -36.04
C ALA A 526 -7.93 4.73 -36.27
N GLN A 527 -7.79 3.94 -35.22
CA GLN A 527 -7.68 2.48 -35.31
C GLN A 527 -9.03 1.84 -35.69
N SER A 528 -9.00 0.52 -35.93
CA SER A 528 -10.21 -0.25 -36.16
C SER A 528 -11.03 -0.42 -34.87
N GLN A 529 -12.34 -0.58 -35.01
CA GLN A 529 -13.24 -0.88 -33.91
C GLN A 529 -12.77 -2.12 -33.14
N GLY A 530 -12.88 -2.07 -31.81
CA GLY A 530 -12.47 -3.12 -30.89
C GLY A 530 -11.00 -3.09 -30.49
N THR A 531 -10.18 -2.21 -31.08
CA THR A 531 -8.80 -1.99 -30.61
C THR A 531 -8.79 -1.17 -29.33
N TYR A 532 -7.67 -1.26 -28.60
CA TYR A 532 -7.46 -0.50 -27.37
C TYR A 532 -5.99 -0.18 -27.19
N HIS A 533 -5.70 0.80 -26.36
CA HIS A 533 -4.34 1.17 -25.97
C HIS A 533 -4.24 1.37 -24.46
N GLU A 534 -3.13 0.93 -23.89
CA GLU A 534 -2.79 1.13 -22.49
C GLU A 534 -2.41 2.58 -22.21
N THR A 535 -2.85 3.12 -21.07
CA THR A 535 -2.49 4.48 -20.65
C THR A 535 -2.68 4.65 -19.14
N PHE A 536 -1.88 5.54 -18.54
CA PHE A 536 -2.01 5.95 -17.15
C PHE A 536 -2.97 7.13 -16.92
N HIS A 537 -3.73 7.55 -17.93
CA HIS A 537 -4.84 8.50 -17.78
C HIS A 537 -6.04 7.85 -17.07
N PHE A 538 -5.87 7.53 -15.78
CA PHE A 538 -6.76 6.62 -15.05
C PHE A 538 -8.24 7.09 -15.03
N VAL A 539 -8.49 8.41 -15.00
CA VAL A 539 -9.87 8.95 -15.04
C VAL A 539 -10.52 8.77 -16.41
N LEU A 540 -9.73 8.57 -17.46
CA LEU A 540 -10.22 8.34 -18.84
C LEU A 540 -10.30 6.85 -19.19
N ASN A 541 -9.76 5.96 -18.35
CA ASN A 541 -9.71 4.54 -18.65
C ASN A 541 -11.10 3.89 -18.56
N ASN A 542 -11.47 3.10 -19.58
CA ASN A 542 -12.71 2.33 -19.63
C ASN A 542 -12.48 0.82 -19.83
N LYS A 543 -11.23 0.38 -19.85
CA LYS A 543 -10.87 -1.02 -20.11
C LYS A 543 -9.77 -1.49 -19.17
N VAL A 544 -9.91 -2.71 -18.64
CA VAL A 544 -8.80 -3.45 -18.04
C VAL A 544 -8.05 -4.15 -19.18
N VAL A 545 -6.81 -3.74 -19.44
CA VAL A 545 -5.97 -4.29 -20.49
C VAL A 545 -5.29 -5.57 -20.02
N LYS A 546 -4.79 -5.55 -18.79
CA LYS A 546 -4.13 -6.65 -18.10
C LYS A 546 -4.45 -6.61 -16.61
N ASP A 547 -4.75 -7.75 -16.04
CA ASP A 547 -4.73 -7.94 -14.58
C ASP A 547 -4.34 -9.38 -14.29
N ASN A 548 -3.03 -9.62 -14.16
CA ASN A 548 -2.48 -10.93 -13.86
C ASN A 548 -1.99 -11.03 -12.40
N ARG A 549 -2.51 -10.20 -11.52
CA ARG A 549 -2.27 -10.31 -10.08
C ARG A 549 -2.93 -11.58 -9.54
N ILE A 550 -2.19 -12.33 -8.70
CA ILE A 550 -2.63 -13.66 -8.25
C ILE A 550 -3.89 -13.52 -7.37
N PRO A 551 -4.99 -14.22 -7.69
CA PRO A 551 -6.25 -14.14 -6.95
C PRO A 551 -6.12 -14.62 -5.49
N PRO A 552 -7.03 -14.20 -4.59
CA PRO A 552 -7.14 -14.76 -3.25
C PRO A 552 -7.81 -16.15 -3.25
N TYR A 553 -7.74 -16.83 -2.10
CA TYR A 553 -8.30 -18.16 -1.91
C TYR A 553 -9.78 -18.24 -2.31
N LYS A 554 -10.06 -19.14 -3.25
CA LYS A 554 -11.41 -19.39 -3.79
C LYS A 554 -12.11 -18.11 -4.23
N MET A 555 -11.44 -17.24 -4.97
CA MET A 555 -12.09 -16.12 -5.63
C MET A 555 -13.14 -16.65 -6.62
N SER A 556 -14.40 -16.31 -6.40
CA SER A 556 -15.52 -16.74 -7.23
C SER A 556 -15.52 -16.02 -8.58
N TYR A 557 -15.64 -16.78 -9.69
CA TYR A 557 -15.80 -16.21 -11.02
C TYR A 557 -17.02 -15.29 -11.10
N ASP A 558 -18.17 -15.78 -10.57
CA ASP A 558 -19.44 -15.04 -10.68
C ASP A 558 -19.43 -13.73 -9.89
N GLU A 559 -18.95 -13.77 -8.64
CA GLU A 559 -18.83 -12.57 -7.81
C GLU A 559 -17.83 -11.58 -8.38
N ALA A 560 -16.67 -12.04 -8.82
CA ALA A 560 -15.65 -11.20 -9.42
C ALA A 560 -16.13 -10.56 -10.73
N ARG A 561 -16.91 -11.28 -11.54
CA ARG A 561 -17.50 -10.76 -12.77
C ARG A 561 -18.48 -9.62 -12.50
N VAL A 562 -19.39 -9.81 -11.55
CA VAL A 562 -20.37 -8.78 -11.18
C VAL A 562 -19.69 -7.53 -10.65
N ARG A 563 -18.59 -7.71 -9.90
CA ARG A 563 -17.82 -6.63 -9.25
C ARG A 563 -16.74 -6.01 -10.15
N ASN A 564 -16.66 -6.43 -11.40
CA ASN A 564 -15.61 -5.98 -12.33
C ASN A 564 -14.18 -6.16 -11.77
N ALA A 565 -13.95 -7.32 -11.15
CA ALA A 565 -12.69 -7.68 -10.49
C ALA A 565 -12.05 -8.97 -11.05
N LEU A 566 -12.47 -9.41 -12.26
CA LEU A 566 -11.87 -10.58 -12.91
C LEU A 566 -10.37 -10.38 -13.15
N PRO A 567 -9.56 -11.45 -13.13
CA PRO A 567 -8.27 -11.46 -13.82
C PRO A 567 -8.45 -11.16 -15.31
N VAL A 568 -7.46 -10.55 -15.93
CA VAL A 568 -7.47 -10.29 -17.39
C VAL A 568 -6.13 -10.78 -17.98
N PRO A 569 -6.19 -11.76 -18.89
CA PRO A 569 -7.38 -12.49 -19.38
C PRO A 569 -8.03 -13.36 -18.30
N ALA A 570 -9.36 -13.53 -18.36
CA ALA A 570 -10.13 -14.31 -17.38
C ALA A 570 -9.81 -15.81 -17.37
N THR A 571 -9.09 -16.30 -18.37
CA THR A 571 -8.65 -17.70 -18.51
C THR A 571 -7.41 -18.03 -17.66
N GLN A 572 -6.80 -17.07 -16.98
CA GLN A 572 -5.71 -17.34 -16.04
C GLN A 572 -6.21 -18.07 -14.80
N TYR A 573 -5.28 -18.64 -14.05
CA TYR A 573 -5.54 -19.21 -12.73
C TYR A 573 -6.65 -20.25 -12.70
N GLY A 574 -6.58 -21.24 -13.64
CA GLY A 574 -7.47 -22.38 -13.68
C GLY A 574 -8.68 -22.23 -14.59
N SER A 575 -8.84 -21.11 -15.31
CA SER A 575 -9.91 -20.85 -16.28
C SER A 575 -11.33 -21.18 -15.77
N PRO A 576 -11.74 -20.67 -14.59
CA PRO A 576 -13.06 -20.98 -14.06
C PRO A 576 -14.17 -20.36 -14.94
N THR A 577 -15.34 -21.00 -14.89
CA THR A 577 -16.59 -20.51 -15.49
C THR A 577 -17.63 -20.34 -14.36
N THR A 578 -18.88 -20.10 -14.72
CA THR A 578 -20.00 -19.97 -13.77
C THR A 578 -20.00 -21.08 -12.73
N GLY A 579 -20.06 -20.70 -11.46
CA GLY A 579 -19.97 -21.58 -10.29
C GLY A 579 -18.55 -21.98 -9.89
N GLY A 580 -17.54 -21.61 -10.68
CA GLY A 580 -16.14 -21.97 -10.43
C GLY A 580 -15.35 -20.92 -9.63
N PHE A 581 -14.12 -21.31 -9.25
CA PHE A 581 -13.21 -20.51 -8.46
C PHE A 581 -11.84 -20.45 -9.11
N TYR A 582 -11.19 -19.29 -9.01
CA TYR A 582 -9.81 -19.10 -9.42
C TYR A 582 -8.84 -19.78 -8.46
N ASN A 583 -7.72 -20.26 -9.02
CA ASN A 583 -6.57 -20.68 -8.23
C ASN A 583 -5.97 -19.47 -7.50
N TYR A 584 -5.60 -19.65 -6.21
CA TYR A 584 -4.92 -18.65 -5.39
C TYR A 584 -3.39 -18.75 -5.50
N TRP A 585 -2.91 -19.39 -6.55
CA TRP A 585 -1.49 -19.54 -6.88
C TRP A 585 -1.29 -19.43 -8.38
N ASP A 586 -0.05 -19.11 -8.75
CA ASP A 586 0.46 -19.29 -10.10
C ASP A 586 1.55 -20.36 -10.11
N GLU A 587 1.71 -21.07 -11.20
CA GLU A 587 2.77 -22.05 -11.43
C GLU A 587 3.59 -21.66 -12.64
N LEU A 588 4.90 -21.57 -12.45
CA LEU A 588 5.87 -21.26 -13.49
C LEU A 588 6.81 -22.45 -13.69
N THR A 589 6.89 -22.96 -14.91
CA THR A 589 7.93 -23.91 -15.28
C THR A 589 9.25 -23.16 -15.50
N LEU A 590 10.21 -23.41 -14.63
CA LEU A 590 11.54 -22.85 -14.72
C LEU A 590 12.30 -23.45 -15.91
N THR A 591 13.07 -22.62 -16.60
CA THR A 591 13.89 -22.99 -17.75
C THR A 591 15.37 -22.77 -17.46
N PRO A 592 16.04 -23.66 -16.71
CA PRO A 592 17.44 -23.52 -16.37
C PRO A 592 18.31 -23.42 -17.64
N PRO A 593 19.26 -22.49 -17.72
CA PRO A 593 20.24 -22.46 -18.80
C PRO A 593 21.17 -23.69 -18.70
N SER A 594 21.77 -24.07 -19.83
CA SER A 594 22.74 -25.17 -19.86
C SER A 594 23.88 -24.90 -18.88
N GLY A 595 24.23 -25.92 -18.07
CA GLY A 595 25.29 -25.82 -17.04
C GLY A 595 24.82 -25.22 -15.72
N ALA A 596 23.56 -24.85 -15.55
CA ALA A 596 23.06 -24.35 -14.27
C ALA A 596 23.06 -25.44 -13.20
N ALA A 597 23.67 -25.17 -12.06
CA ALA A 597 23.69 -26.05 -10.89
C ALA A 597 22.66 -25.60 -9.84
N TYR A 598 22.43 -24.30 -9.71
CA TYR A 598 21.42 -23.73 -8.82
C TYR A 598 20.95 -22.36 -9.28
N ALA A 599 19.83 -21.90 -8.70
CA ALA A 599 19.37 -20.54 -8.85
C ALA A 599 18.85 -19.94 -7.54
N THR A 600 19.07 -18.65 -7.36
CA THR A 600 18.36 -17.86 -6.35
C THR A 600 17.15 -17.24 -6.99
N ILE A 601 15.98 -17.40 -6.36
CA ILE A 601 14.69 -16.93 -6.86
C ILE A 601 14.15 -15.93 -5.84
N ASN A 602 13.96 -14.68 -6.25
CA ASN A 602 13.39 -13.64 -5.41
C ASN A 602 12.06 -13.17 -6.01
N MET A 603 11.02 -13.12 -5.20
CA MET A 603 9.82 -12.35 -5.52
C MET A 603 10.05 -10.90 -5.09
N LEU A 604 10.09 -10.00 -6.05
CA LEU A 604 10.34 -8.57 -5.84
C LEU A 604 9.04 -7.78 -5.93
N TYR A 605 8.94 -6.71 -5.15
CA TYR A 605 7.85 -5.73 -5.20
C TYR A 605 8.41 -4.31 -5.35
N GLN A 606 7.82 -3.53 -6.24
CA GLN A 606 8.09 -2.11 -6.41
C GLN A 606 6.79 -1.30 -6.28
N PRO A 607 6.72 -0.30 -5.39
CA PRO A 607 5.50 0.47 -5.15
C PRO A 607 5.18 1.49 -6.25
N THR A 608 6.17 1.91 -7.02
CA THR A 608 6.00 2.79 -8.19
C THR A 608 7.16 2.63 -9.17
N SER A 609 6.84 2.40 -10.42
CA SER A 609 7.80 2.14 -11.49
C SER A 609 8.32 3.42 -12.15
N TRP A 610 9.45 3.32 -12.86
CA TRP A 610 9.96 4.40 -13.70
C TRP A 610 8.93 4.88 -14.71
N GLU A 611 8.27 3.94 -15.38
CA GLU A 611 7.31 4.21 -16.43
C GLU A 611 6.15 5.08 -15.94
N TYR A 612 5.67 4.83 -14.73
CA TYR A 612 4.61 5.62 -14.11
C TYR A 612 5.10 7.00 -13.64
N ILE A 613 6.29 7.06 -13.04
CA ILE A 613 6.91 8.34 -12.64
C ILE A 613 7.20 9.22 -13.85
N GLN A 614 7.73 8.64 -14.94
CA GLN A 614 7.95 9.35 -16.20
C GLN A 614 6.63 9.92 -16.74
N PHE A 615 5.56 9.11 -16.72
CA PHE A 615 4.24 9.55 -17.16
C PHE A 615 3.73 10.73 -16.32
N LEU A 616 3.74 10.63 -14.99
CA LEU A 616 3.26 11.71 -14.11
C LEU A 616 4.03 13.02 -14.31
N TYR A 617 5.33 12.91 -14.59
CA TYR A 617 6.18 14.07 -14.88
C TYR A 617 5.86 14.70 -16.24
N LEU A 618 5.76 13.89 -17.31
CA LEU A 618 5.61 14.36 -18.68
C LEU A 618 4.17 14.73 -19.05
N ALA A 619 3.17 14.03 -18.50
CA ALA A 619 1.77 14.25 -18.77
C ALA A 619 1.20 15.49 -18.07
N ASN A 620 1.80 15.95 -16.96
CA ASN A 620 1.39 17.20 -16.33
C ASN A 620 1.70 18.39 -17.23
N ASN A 621 0.68 18.94 -17.87
CA ASN A 621 0.79 20.07 -18.80
C ASN A 621 0.97 21.43 -18.10
N ARG A 622 0.98 21.44 -16.75
CA ARG A 622 1.17 22.61 -15.88
C ARG A 622 0.13 23.73 -16.07
N SER A 623 -1.00 23.42 -16.67
CA SER A 623 -2.09 24.42 -16.89
C SER A 623 -2.78 24.83 -15.60
N ASN A 624 -2.87 23.94 -14.60
CA ASN A 624 -3.36 24.26 -13.28
C ASN A 624 -2.20 24.81 -12.43
N ALA A 625 -2.24 26.09 -12.06
CA ALA A 625 -1.17 26.76 -11.34
C ALA A 625 -0.90 26.15 -9.96
N PHE A 626 -1.92 25.62 -9.28
CA PHE A 626 -1.78 24.98 -7.96
C PHE A 626 -1.06 23.63 -8.06
N LEU A 627 -1.29 22.86 -9.13
CA LEU A 627 -0.74 21.52 -9.34
C LEU A 627 0.44 21.50 -10.33
N ALA A 628 0.89 22.65 -10.80
CA ALA A 628 1.89 22.76 -11.89
C ALA A 628 3.19 21.99 -11.63
N ASP A 629 3.65 21.97 -10.39
CA ASP A 629 4.96 21.40 -10.04
C ASP A 629 4.88 19.98 -9.46
N GLU A 630 3.69 19.38 -9.33
CA GLU A 630 3.56 18.09 -8.62
C GLU A 630 4.23 16.93 -9.36
N GLY A 631 4.21 16.92 -10.70
CA GLY A 631 4.98 15.94 -11.48
C GLY A 631 6.50 16.09 -11.31
N VAL A 632 6.97 17.34 -11.20
CA VAL A 632 8.40 17.67 -10.94
C VAL A 632 8.80 17.25 -9.53
N ASN A 633 7.99 17.60 -8.53
CA ASN A 633 8.24 17.25 -7.12
C ASN A 633 8.27 15.73 -6.94
N MET A 634 7.36 15.02 -7.62
CA MET A 634 7.31 13.56 -7.57
C MET A 634 8.56 12.91 -8.19
N LEU A 635 9.00 13.41 -9.36
CA LEU A 635 10.22 12.94 -10.02
C LEU A 635 11.45 13.20 -9.12
N ASP A 636 11.58 14.42 -8.56
CA ASP A 636 12.68 14.77 -7.66
C ASP A 636 12.71 13.87 -6.42
N ALA A 637 11.56 13.65 -5.79
CA ALA A 637 11.46 12.73 -4.66
C ALA A 637 11.86 11.29 -5.04
N TRP A 638 11.42 10.80 -6.20
CA TRP A 638 11.72 9.45 -6.66
C TRP A 638 13.22 9.26 -6.92
N LEU A 639 13.86 10.20 -7.64
CA LEU A 639 15.29 10.17 -7.96
C LEU A 639 16.17 10.20 -6.70
N ASN A 640 15.77 10.97 -5.68
CA ASN A 640 16.59 11.17 -4.47
C ASN A 640 16.28 10.19 -3.32
N ASN A 641 15.28 9.31 -3.48
CA ASN A 641 14.96 8.27 -2.49
C ASN A 641 15.06 6.86 -3.07
N GLY A 642 16.17 6.59 -3.78
CA GLY A 642 16.51 5.25 -4.26
C GLY A 642 15.62 4.72 -5.37
N MET A 643 14.86 5.59 -6.07
CA MET A 643 14.01 5.23 -7.21
C MET A 643 12.98 4.14 -6.87
N ALA A 644 12.43 4.19 -5.65
CA ALA A 644 11.54 3.16 -5.11
C ALA A 644 12.11 1.75 -5.32
N ALA A 645 13.35 1.54 -4.89
CA ALA A 645 14.10 0.29 -5.08
C ALA A 645 13.29 -0.93 -4.61
N PRO A 646 13.31 -2.04 -5.37
CA PRO A 646 12.48 -3.20 -5.09
C PRO A 646 12.74 -3.83 -3.71
N TYR A 647 11.67 -4.29 -3.07
CA TYR A 647 11.72 -5.07 -1.84
C TYR A 647 11.56 -6.57 -2.13
N ILE A 648 12.37 -7.41 -1.47
CA ILE A 648 12.27 -8.87 -1.58
C ILE A 648 11.15 -9.37 -0.67
N MET A 649 10.05 -9.82 -1.24
CA MET A 649 8.89 -10.36 -0.52
C MET A 649 9.09 -11.80 -0.07
N ALA A 650 9.66 -12.64 -0.93
CA ALA A 650 9.90 -14.05 -0.67
C ALA A 650 11.11 -14.54 -1.48
N THR A 651 11.74 -15.62 -1.00
CA THR A 651 12.89 -16.23 -1.65
C THR A 651 12.72 -17.74 -1.75
N ALA A 652 13.30 -18.32 -2.80
CA ALA A 652 13.44 -19.78 -2.95
C ALA A 652 14.78 -20.09 -3.63
N THR A 653 15.23 -21.34 -3.55
CA THR A 653 16.43 -21.82 -4.23
C THR A 653 16.09 -23.04 -5.06
N TRP A 654 16.38 -22.99 -6.35
CA TRP A 654 16.32 -24.16 -7.24
C TRP A 654 17.71 -24.82 -7.29
N GLY A 655 17.74 -26.15 -7.32
CA GLY A 655 19.00 -26.91 -7.31
C GLY A 655 19.71 -26.87 -5.96
N THR A 656 20.99 -27.18 -5.96
CA THR A 656 21.82 -27.20 -4.76
C THR A 656 22.97 -26.21 -4.90
N ALA A 657 22.88 -25.09 -4.19
CA ALA A 657 23.98 -24.14 -4.12
C ALA A 657 25.18 -24.84 -3.44
N PRO A 658 26.41 -24.68 -3.95
CA PRO A 658 27.60 -25.01 -3.17
C PRO A 658 27.50 -24.27 -1.83
N ALA A 659 27.79 -24.94 -0.74
CA ALA A 659 27.77 -24.32 0.56
C ALA A 659 28.81 -23.20 0.58
N ALA A 660 28.37 -21.95 0.54
CA ALA A 660 29.24 -20.82 0.71
C ALA A 660 29.77 -20.85 2.14
N GLU A 661 31.08 -20.78 2.32
CA GLU A 661 31.68 -20.80 3.65
C GLU A 661 31.60 -19.43 4.30
N LEU A 662 31.22 -19.42 5.57
CA LEU A 662 31.25 -18.26 6.45
C LEU A 662 32.37 -18.48 7.47
N VAL A 663 33.24 -17.48 7.61
CA VAL A 663 34.38 -17.51 8.52
C VAL A 663 34.28 -16.32 9.47
N VAL A 664 34.61 -16.53 10.73
CA VAL A 664 34.89 -15.45 11.67
C VAL A 664 36.40 -15.11 11.55
N ASN A 665 36.72 -14.04 10.81
CA ASN A 665 38.12 -13.70 10.56
C ASN A 665 38.78 -12.92 11.69
N SER A 666 38.01 -12.36 12.63
CA SER A 666 38.52 -11.77 13.87
C SER A 666 37.52 -11.85 15.01
N LEU A 667 38.02 -12.03 16.21
CA LEU A 667 37.28 -12.03 17.47
C LEU A 667 38.05 -11.18 18.48
N THR A 668 37.44 -10.09 18.96
CA THR A 668 38.13 -9.10 19.81
C THR A 668 37.22 -8.65 20.95
N THR A 669 37.84 -8.14 22.04
CA THR A 669 37.14 -7.58 23.18
C THR A 669 37.36 -6.07 23.27
N TRP A 670 36.28 -5.33 23.66
CA TRP A 670 36.26 -3.87 23.68
C TRP A 670 35.63 -3.32 24.94
N SER A 671 36.14 -2.16 25.40
CA SER A 671 35.46 -1.33 26.38
C SER A 671 34.33 -0.55 25.71
N VAL A 672 33.29 -0.19 26.47
CA VAL A 672 32.18 0.62 26.01
C VAL A 672 31.97 1.84 26.89
N ASP A 673 31.45 2.92 26.31
CA ASP A 673 31.01 4.12 27.04
C ASP A 673 29.68 3.88 27.79
N ARG A 674 29.16 4.93 28.43
CA ARG A 674 27.90 4.89 29.19
C ARG A 674 26.68 4.60 28.31
N ASN A 675 26.76 4.92 27.01
CA ASN A 675 25.72 4.68 26.03
C ASN A 675 25.89 3.30 25.33
N GLY A 676 26.92 2.53 25.73
CA GLY A 676 27.19 1.23 25.13
C GLY A 676 27.93 1.26 23.80
N LYS A 677 28.43 2.40 23.34
CA LYS A 677 29.26 2.51 22.13
C LYS A 677 30.68 1.98 22.41
N LEU A 678 31.25 1.27 21.44
CA LEU A 678 32.63 0.79 21.52
C LEU A 678 33.62 1.96 21.63
N VAL A 679 34.56 1.87 22.57
CA VAL A 679 35.57 2.91 22.82
C VAL A 679 36.97 2.46 22.40
N SER A 680 37.50 1.39 23.00
CA SER A 680 38.83 0.88 22.71
C SER A 680 38.88 -0.63 22.81
N GLN A 681 39.67 -1.24 21.93
CA GLN A 681 39.99 -2.65 22.05
C GLN A 681 40.87 -2.87 23.30
N THR A 682 40.46 -3.78 24.14
CA THR A 682 41.18 -4.12 25.37
C THR A 682 40.92 -5.57 25.79
N SER A 683 41.88 -6.20 26.40
CA SER A 683 41.76 -7.52 27.01
C SER A 683 41.69 -7.50 28.54
N THR A 684 41.59 -6.29 29.16
CA THR A 684 41.52 -6.17 30.61
C THR A 684 40.35 -5.28 31.02
N PHE A 685 39.57 -5.74 31.98
CA PHE A 685 38.35 -5.07 32.45
C PHE A 685 38.30 -5.08 33.98
N THR A 686 37.73 -4.02 34.56
CA THR A 686 37.42 -3.99 35.99
C THR A 686 36.07 -4.63 36.28
N ARG A 687 35.88 -5.17 37.48
CA ARG A 687 34.57 -5.70 37.92
C ARG A 687 33.49 -4.63 37.82
N GLY A 688 32.34 -5.01 37.35
CA GLY A 688 31.23 -4.10 37.08
C GLY A 688 31.32 -3.36 35.73
N ALA A 689 32.39 -3.57 34.93
CA ALA A 689 32.47 -3.04 33.57
C ALA A 689 31.59 -3.84 32.60
N THR A 690 31.34 -3.28 31.45
CA THR A 690 30.71 -4.00 30.31
C THR A 690 31.81 -4.45 29.36
N VAL A 691 31.90 -5.75 29.13
CA VAL A 691 32.75 -6.36 28.11
C VAL A 691 31.94 -6.45 26.80
N ALA A 692 32.39 -5.80 25.75
CA ALA A 692 31.84 -6.03 24.42
C ALA A 692 32.74 -7.03 23.67
N VAL A 693 32.13 -8.04 23.04
CA VAL A 693 32.85 -9.00 22.18
C VAL A 693 32.40 -8.72 20.76
N VAL A 694 33.36 -8.48 19.87
CA VAL A 694 33.16 -8.18 18.47
C VAL A 694 33.67 -9.32 17.62
N ALA A 695 32.78 -10.00 16.91
CA ALA A 695 33.12 -11.05 15.95
C ALA A 695 32.87 -10.50 14.53
N ARG A 696 33.89 -10.52 13.68
CA ARG A 696 33.76 -10.11 12.28
C ARG A 696 33.55 -11.34 11.39
N THR A 697 32.37 -11.39 10.75
CA THR A 697 32.01 -12.45 9.83
C THR A 697 32.29 -12.04 8.38
N VAL A 698 32.93 -12.94 7.64
CA VAL A 698 33.28 -12.76 6.22
C VAL A 698 32.97 -14.05 5.45
N ASP A 699 32.84 -13.92 4.12
CA ASP A 699 32.81 -15.08 3.23
C ASP A 699 34.23 -15.63 2.97
N GLN A 700 34.32 -16.69 2.20
CA GLN A 700 35.59 -17.31 1.80
C GLN A 700 36.54 -16.39 1.00
N ALA A 701 36.00 -15.30 0.39
CA ALA A 701 36.78 -14.28 -0.29
C ALA A 701 37.23 -13.15 0.66
N GLY A 702 36.85 -13.19 1.95
CA GLY A 702 37.14 -12.17 2.95
C GLY A 702 36.18 -10.95 2.90
N LEU A 703 35.12 -11.01 2.11
CA LEU A 703 34.11 -9.94 2.04
C LEU A 703 33.19 -9.98 3.27
N PRO A 704 32.85 -8.83 3.85
CA PRO A 704 32.02 -8.77 5.05
C PRO A 704 30.61 -9.31 4.81
N LEU A 705 30.11 -10.12 5.74
CA LEU A 705 28.78 -10.68 5.71
C LEU A 705 27.87 -9.98 6.73
N SER A 706 26.94 -9.17 6.24
CA SER A 706 25.91 -8.51 7.06
C SER A 706 24.79 -9.49 7.42
N GLY A 707 24.18 -9.32 8.60
CA GLY A 707 23.02 -10.12 9.03
C GLY A 707 23.36 -11.56 9.45
N SER A 708 24.63 -11.89 9.67
CA SER A 708 25.03 -13.16 10.26
C SER A 708 24.72 -13.17 11.75
N GLN A 709 23.99 -14.17 12.24
CA GLN A 709 23.71 -14.34 13.66
C GLN A 709 24.85 -15.11 14.32
N VAL A 710 25.56 -14.46 15.24
CA VAL A 710 26.74 -15.02 15.93
C VAL A 710 26.36 -15.39 17.37
N PHE A 711 26.70 -16.61 17.77
CA PHE A 711 26.48 -17.12 19.13
C PHE A 711 27.82 -17.23 19.85
N ILE A 712 27.92 -16.60 21.02
CA ILE A 712 29.15 -16.52 21.82
C ILE A 712 28.88 -17.03 23.23
N GLU A 713 29.74 -17.89 23.72
CA GLU A 713 29.75 -18.30 25.12
C GLU A 713 30.95 -17.67 25.83
N ILE A 714 30.72 -17.07 26.99
CA ILE A 714 31.78 -16.63 27.90
C ILE A 714 31.96 -17.68 28.97
N ARG A 715 33.20 -18.17 29.12
CA ARG A 715 33.60 -19.18 30.11
C ARG A 715 34.70 -18.64 31.02
N ASN A 716 34.74 -19.12 32.27
CA ASN A 716 35.82 -18.80 33.22
C ASN A 716 37.07 -19.70 33.01
N SER A 717 38.11 -19.50 33.81
CA SER A 717 39.36 -20.26 33.75
C SER A 717 39.21 -21.76 34.01
N THR A 718 38.12 -22.20 34.65
CA THR A 718 37.83 -23.64 34.86
C THR A 718 36.99 -24.23 33.71
N GLY A 719 36.66 -23.44 32.67
CA GLY A 719 35.81 -23.84 31.55
C GLY A 719 34.29 -23.75 31.83
N ALA A 720 33.87 -23.31 33.02
CA ALA A 720 32.46 -23.19 33.35
C ALA A 720 31.81 -22.06 32.55
N LEU A 721 30.62 -22.31 32.00
CA LEU A 721 29.82 -21.33 31.27
C LEU A 721 29.33 -20.23 32.23
N ILE A 722 29.62 -18.99 31.89
CA ILE A 722 29.15 -17.80 32.62
C ILE A 722 27.89 -17.21 31.96
N ILE A 723 27.92 -17.04 30.63
CA ILE A 723 26.79 -16.46 29.88
C ILE A 723 26.87 -16.85 28.40
N SER A 724 25.72 -17.03 27.77
CA SER A 724 25.60 -17.13 26.33
C SER A 724 25.04 -15.80 25.77
N LEU A 725 25.66 -15.32 24.70
CA LEU A 725 25.34 -14.06 24.02
C LEU A 725 25.05 -14.34 22.56
N GLN A 726 24.23 -13.46 21.94
CA GLN A 726 24.01 -13.51 20.50
C GLN A 726 23.96 -12.09 19.94
N GLY A 727 24.33 -11.94 18.68
CA GLY A 727 24.30 -10.67 17.97
C GLY A 727 24.27 -10.87 16.47
N PHE A 728 23.81 -9.84 15.75
CA PHE A 728 23.81 -9.83 14.29
C PHE A 728 24.93 -8.95 13.76
N SER A 729 25.56 -9.37 12.67
CA SER A 729 26.60 -8.59 12.02
C SER A 729 26.01 -7.42 11.23
N ASP A 730 26.66 -6.26 11.30
CA ASP A 730 26.37 -5.06 10.54
C ASP A 730 26.87 -5.15 9.08
N THR A 731 26.76 -4.07 8.32
CA THR A 731 27.23 -3.96 6.93
C THR A 731 28.74 -4.17 6.76
N ASN A 732 29.54 -4.02 7.84
CA ASN A 732 30.97 -4.29 7.84
C ASN A 732 31.30 -5.72 8.32
N GLY A 733 30.28 -6.54 8.57
CA GLY A 733 30.40 -7.89 9.06
C GLY A 733 30.62 -8.00 10.58
N ASN A 734 30.51 -6.92 11.35
CA ASN A 734 30.79 -6.92 12.78
C ASN A 734 29.54 -7.23 13.60
N ALA A 735 29.52 -8.36 14.29
CA ALA A 735 28.52 -8.72 15.29
C ALA A 735 29.04 -8.31 16.68
N VAL A 736 28.35 -7.37 17.34
CA VAL A 736 28.71 -6.85 18.67
C VAL A 736 27.78 -7.46 19.71
N THR A 737 28.33 -8.17 20.64
CA THR A 737 27.62 -8.69 21.82
C THR A 737 28.19 -8.04 23.09
N LYS A 738 27.38 -7.95 24.15
CA LYS A 738 27.78 -7.24 25.37
C LYS A 738 27.41 -8.04 26.61
N TRP A 739 28.35 -8.11 27.53
CA TRP A 739 28.17 -8.71 28.87
C TRP A 739 28.47 -7.68 29.93
N LYS A 740 27.49 -7.34 30.75
CA LYS A 740 27.67 -6.50 31.95
C LYS A 740 28.14 -7.38 33.10
N THR A 741 29.37 -7.23 33.52
CA THR A 741 29.93 -7.99 34.65
C THR A 741 29.33 -7.51 35.98
N SER A 742 29.29 -8.40 36.99
CA SER A 742 28.93 -8.03 38.35
C SER A 742 30.10 -7.32 39.08
N LYS A 743 29.79 -6.45 40.03
CA LYS A 743 30.80 -5.92 40.97
C LYS A 743 31.46 -7.02 41.84
N SER A 744 30.74 -8.14 42.02
CA SER A 744 31.23 -9.34 42.72
C SER A 744 31.80 -10.39 41.78
N GLN A 745 32.02 -10.07 40.50
CA GLN A 745 32.56 -11.01 39.50
C GLN A 745 33.93 -11.50 39.96
N THR A 746 34.16 -12.81 39.91
CA THR A 746 35.45 -13.41 40.29
C THR A 746 36.57 -12.88 39.39
N PRO A 747 37.64 -12.30 39.93
CA PRO A 747 38.80 -11.92 39.13
C PRO A 747 39.48 -13.16 38.48
N GLY A 748 40.05 -12.94 37.31
CA GLY A 748 40.72 -14.02 36.57
C GLY A 748 40.56 -13.93 35.08
N THR A 749 41.07 -14.94 34.39
CA THR A 749 41.00 -15.06 32.94
C THR A 749 39.64 -15.66 32.52
N TYR A 750 39.06 -15.08 31.52
CA TYR A 750 37.80 -15.52 30.85
C TYR A 750 38.08 -15.73 29.36
N THR A 751 37.33 -16.60 28.73
CA THR A 751 37.35 -16.80 27.28
C THR A 751 35.97 -16.50 26.70
N ALA A 752 35.92 -15.78 25.58
CA ALA A 752 34.77 -15.69 24.74
C ALA A 752 34.95 -16.63 23.55
N ASN A 753 34.01 -17.54 23.35
CA ASN A 753 34.07 -18.58 22.32
C ASN A 753 32.89 -18.43 21.36
N VAL A 754 33.13 -18.27 20.06
CA VAL A 754 32.10 -18.40 19.04
C VAL A 754 31.73 -19.87 18.89
N VAL A 755 30.52 -20.22 19.28
CA VAL A 755 30.07 -21.63 19.27
C VAL A 755 29.28 -21.96 18.01
N ASN A 756 28.66 -20.95 17.37
CA ASN A 756 27.99 -21.10 16.09
C ASN A 756 27.83 -19.75 15.40
N VAL A 757 27.68 -19.79 14.06
CA VAL A 757 27.23 -18.64 13.24
C VAL A 757 26.23 -19.14 12.25
N ILE A 758 25.09 -18.45 12.19
CA ILE A 758 23.99 -18.80 11.27
C ILE A 758 23.81 -17.65 10.27
N LYS A 759 23.86 -18.00 8.99
CA LYS A 759 23.48 -17.12 7.90
C LYS A 759 22.89 -17.96 6.77
N ASN A 760 21.73 -17.55 6.26
CA ASN A 760 21.09 -18.29 5.17
C ASN A 760 22.01 -18.37 3.94
N GLY A 761 22.16 -19.57 3.37
CA GLY A 761 23.05 -19.83 2.22
C GLY A 761 24.54 -20.00 2.57
N TYR A 762 24.92 -19.99 3.86
CA TYR A 762 26.30 -20.15 4.31
C TYR A 762 26.44 -21.29 5.32
N GLN A 763 27.58 -21.97 5.28
CA GLN A 763 27.98 -22.93 6.28
C GLN A 763 29.12 -22.33 7.13
N PHE A 764 28.96 -22.37 8.44
CA PHE A 764 30.00 -21.88 9.36
C PHE A 764 31.20 -22.83 9.34
N ASN A 765 32.34 -22.33 8.86
CA ASN A 765 33.63 -23.04 8.89
C ASN A 765 34.36 -22.65 10.16
N SER A 766 34.15 -23.42 11.23
CA SER A 766 34.83 -23.21 12.53
C SER A 766 36.33 -23.47 12.46
N GLY A 767 36.79 -24.37 11.56
CA GLY A 767 38.20 -24.72 11.40
C GLY A 767 39.02 -23.58 10.78
N ALA A 768 38.43 -22.76 9.94
CA ALA A 768 39.06 -21.57 9.33
C ALA A 768 38.84 -20.29 10.15
N SER A 769 38.07 -20.35 11.26
CA SER A 769 37.64 -19.20 12.03
C SER A 769 38.46 -18.95 13.28
N VAL A 770 38.59 -17.66 13.64
CA VAL A 770 39.02 -17.24 14.97
C VAL A 770 37.85 -17.40 15.94
N THR A 771 37.80 -18.54 16.63
CA THR A 771 36.66 -18.91 17.47
C THR A 771 36.81 -18.55 18.93
N THR A 772 38.00 -18.16 19.39
CA THR A 772 38.28 -17.90 20.81
C THR A 772 39.10 -16.64 21.01
N VAL A 773 38.77 -15.85 22.02
CA VAL A 773 39.57 -14.74 22.54
C VAL A 773 39.54 -14.74 24.05
N SER A 774 40.72 -14.51 24.67
CA SER A 774 40.87 -14.43 26.13
C SER A 774 40.92 -12.98 26.60
N PHE A 775 40.40 -12.73 27.81
CA PHE A 775 40.45 -11.45 28.49
C PHE A 775 40.45 -11.64 30.01
N THR A 776 40.89 -10.62 30.75
CA THR A 776 41.02 -10.66 32.21
C THR A 776 40.04 -9.69 32.88
N ILE A 777 39.39 -10.13 33.95
CA ILE A 777 38.63 -9.28 34.88
C ILE A 777 39.43 -9.10 36.14
N GLN A 778 39.71 -7.84 36.54
CA GLN A 778 40.48 -7.45 37.73
C GLN A 778 39.58 -6.92 38.84
#